data_fc28c70fca12f330cc21c86d4b0af00d
#
_entry.id   fc28c70fca12f330cc21c86d4b0af00d
#
_cell.length_a   1.000
_cell.length_b   1.000
_cell.length_c   1.000
_cell.angle_alpha   90.00
_cell.angle_beta   90.00
_cell.angle_gamma   90.00
#
_symmetry.space_group_name_H-M   'P 1'
#
loop_
_entity.id
_entity.type
_entity.pdbx_description
1 polymer ?
#
loop_
_entity_poly.entity_id
_entity_poly.type
_entity_poly.pdbx_seq_one_letter_code
_entity_poly.pdbx_strand_id
1 'polypeptide(L)'
;MLKRILVSFASILLKDPPCNKHCYHTTIRHLSSDVLHFPFTEDVLASRLAPLLPIKDPSLSPYVAQQVLQIHAQITVNGFRNMVILGARILGMYILCNRYFDAKKLFFQLQLRYAAPWNWMIRGFTVMGYFDIAILFYFKMLAFGTLPDKYTFPFVIKACGGLHAVDLLKYIHAMIRDMGFELDVYVGSALVKFYSENDALDLARGLFDKLPLRDIVLWNMMLNGYLMYDELMHNVIGLFEDMRKGGVKPDTVTYACVLSMCGSKSIEQFGAQIHSLVIRCGLEMEAPVANSLVSMYAKSRCVSEARKLFDSVMQHDLVTWNGMIGGYVQNGFMNDALVLFRKMVSSVVKPDSRTFATLLPSVCELGCLELGKEMHCYIMRYGLLLDLFLKNALIDMYFKCKDVDNACKVFDQNSAVDIVVYSAMISGFVLNGMSIDALEVFRWLLCKKLKPNAITLSSVLPACAGLASLKLGQELHGNIIRKGLEGRCYVGSALTDMYAKCGRVDLGHLVFNRMNERDSICWNSIITSCSQNGKPEVAIDLFRRMRMEGAEYDPVTISAALSACSNLSALHYGKQIHSFMIRNPFNSDIFADSALVDMYAKCGNLDLAQHVFDTMESKNEVSWNSIIAAYGNHGHLKQCLALFHRMEDQGFQPDHVTFLAILSAFGHSGDVEEGKRYFNIMTQNYGISPRIEHYASLIDMFGRYGRLEEALQVIKGMPFTPDAGIWGTLLGACRVHGNLELAEMASEPLFNLEPHNSGYYMLLSNLHADSGKWERVHQIRHIMKERGVIKLPGYSWIELNKSSHMFAAADKYHPQSCEIYLLLKNLLIELQNEGYVPLLCLPE
;
A
#
# COMPACT_ATOMS: atom_id res chain seq x y z
N MET A 1 -18.22 -28.45 12.60
CA MET A 1 -17.54 -27.56 13.56
C MET A 1 -18.12 -27.71 14.97
N LEU A 2 -19.42 -27.56 15.18
CA LEU A 2 -20.08 -27.71 16.52
C LEU A 2 -19.76 -29.03 17.24
N LYS A 3 -19.80 -30.20 16.57
CA LYS A 3 -19.43 -31.49 17.18
C LYS A 3 -17.95 -31.56 17.62
N ARG A 4 -17.03 -30.90 16.94
CA ARG A 4 -15.59 -30.86 17.31
C ARG A 4 -15.35 -29.93 18.49
N ILE A 5 -16.09 -28.82 18.61
CA ILE A 5 -16.03 -27.88 19.75
C ILE A 5 -16.63 -28.58 21.00
N LEU A 6 -17.71 -29.27 20.87
CA LEU A 6 -18.36 -29.98 21.99
C LEU A 6 -17.53 -31.17 22.51
N VAL A 7 -16.85 -31.91 21.65
CA VAL A 7 -16.01 -33.07 22.02
C VAL A 7 -14.65 -32.65 22.60
N SER A 8 -14.04 -31.59 22.11
CA SER A 8 -12.74 -31.08 22.61
C SER A 8 -12.85 -30.48 24.02
N PHE A 9 -13.97 -29.79 24.33
CA PHE A 9 -14.17 -29.15 25.64
C PHE A 9 -14.75 -30.06 26.71
N ALA A 10 -15.45 -31.13 26.35
CA ALA A 10 -15.91 -32.13 27.35
C ALA A 10 -14.74 -32.81 28.08
N SER A 11 -13.59 -32.96 27.44
CA SER A 11 -12.39 -33.57 28.05
C SER A 11 -11.61 -32.65 28.99
N ILE A 12 -11.78 -31.32 28.88
CA ILE A 12 -11.05 -30.33 29.71
C ILE A 12 -11.82 -30.04 31.02
N LEU A 13 -13.15 -30.13 31.01
CA LEU A 13 -13.99 -29.84 32.19
C LEU A 13 -14.21 -31.03 33.16
N LEU A 14 -13.77 -32.26 32.77
CA LEU A 14 -13.88 -33.46 33.60
C LEU A 14 -12.60 -33.79 34.42
N LYS A 15 -11.54 -32.99 34.33
CA LYS A 15 -10.37 -33.10 35.19
C LYS A 15 -10.52 -32.15 36.40
N ASP A 16 -11.14 -32.59 37.44
CA ASP A 16 -11.10 -31.91 38.73
C ASP A 16 -9.69 -32.00 39.35
N PRO A 17 -9.07 -30.88 39.74
CA PRO A 17 -7.92 -30.93 40.65
C PRO A 17 -8.42 -31.27 42.06
N PRO A 18 -7.66 -32.01 42.88
CA PRO A 18 -8.08 -32.45 44.19
C PRO A 18 -8.34 -31.27 45.13
N CYS A 19 -9.56 -31.21 45.60
CA CYS A 19 -10.04 -30.16 46.49
C CYS A 19 -9.54 -30.40 47.92
N ASN A 20 -8.69 -29.50 48.43
CA ASN A 20 -8.22 -29.49 49.81
C ASN A 20 -9.40 -29.07 50.73
N LYS A 21 -10.05 -30.04 51.36
CA LYS A 21 -11.22 -29.86 52.25
C LYS A 21 -10.95 -29.10 53.55
N HIS A 22 -9.73 -28.67 53.84
CA HIS A 22 -9.35 -28.17 55.17
C HIS A 22 -9.42 -26.66 55.40
N CYS A 23 -9.58 -25.82 54.42
CA CYS A 23 -9.57 -24.35 54.62
C CYS A 23 -10.94 -23.71 54.97
N TYR A 24 -12.05 -24.40 54.76
CA TYR A 24 -13.39 -23.80 55.00
C TYR A 24 -13.92 -23.96 56.40
N HIS A 25 -13.47 -24.98 57.18
CA HIS A 25 -13.94 -25.19 58.53
C HIS A 25 -13.34 -24.25 59.58
N THR A 26 -12.16 -23.70 59.31
CA THR A 26 -11.48 -22.79 60.26
C THR A 26 -11.99 -21.37 60.24
N THR A 27 -12.42 -20.86 59.07
CA THR A 27 -12.96 -19.49 58.93
C THR A 27 -14.38 -19.37 59.49
N ILE A 28 -15.15 -20.43 59.50
CA ILE A 28 -16.50 -20.44 60.08
C ILE A 28 -16.45 -20.53 61.62
N ARG A 29 -15.43 -21.16 62.22
CA ARG A 29 -15.31 -21.28 63.69
C ARG A 29 -14.89 -19.97 64.42
N HIS A 30 -14.21 -19.05 63.73
CA HIS A 30 -13.82 -17.76 64.33
C HIS A 30 -14.90 -16.67 64.17
N LEU A 31 -15.96 -16.88 63.41
CA LEU A 31 -17.06 -15.93 63.22
C LEU A 31 -18.31 -16.28 64.07
N SER A 32 -18.25 -17.36 64.87
CA SER A 32 -19.44 -17.86 65.61
C SER A 32 -19.57 -17.32 67.03
N SER A 33 -18.65 -16.46 67.54
CA SER A 33 -18.77 -16.04 68.97
C SER A 33 -19.30 -14.63 69.19
N ASP A 34 -19.54 -13.80 68.17
CA ASP A 34 -20.02 -12.42 68.34
C ASP A 34 -21.19 -11.97 67.43
N VAL A 35 -22.11 -12.91 67.07
CA VAL A 35 -23.30 -12.52 66.30
C VAL A 35 -24.52 -12.51 67.26
N LEU A 36 -24.77 -11.33 67.75
CA LEU A 36 -26.08 -11.02 68.38
C LEU A 36 -27.25 -11.40 67.43
N HIS A 37 -28.21 -12.16 68.00
CA HIS A 37 -29.47 -12.52 67.33
C HIS A 37 -30.30 -11.27 67.00
N PHE A 38 -30.17 -10.77 65.79
CA PHE A 38 -31.15 -9.90 65.15
C PHE A 38 -31.87 -10.71 64.07
N PRO A 39 -33.22 -10.66 64.01
CA PRO A 39 -34.02 -11.35 62.98
C PRO A 39 -33.77 -10.59 61.61
N PHE A 40 -32.84 -11.04 60.87
CA PHE A 40 -32.65 -10.57 59.47
C PHE A 40 -33.74 -11.19 58.62
N THR A 41 -34.66 -10.37 58.09
CA THR A 41 -35.62 -10.77 57.07
C THR A 41 -34.96 -10.75 55.72
N GLU A 42 -35.48 -11.49 54.76
CA GLU A 42 -35.01 -11.56 53.37
C GLU A 42 -34.87 -10.17 52.74
N ASP A 43 -35.82 -9.28 53.02
CA ASP A 43 -35.85 -7.91 52.52
C ASP A 43 -34.68 -7.06 53.03
N VAL A 44 -34.24 -7.27 54.30
CA VAL A 44 -33.09 -6.58 54.88
C VAL A 44 -31.77 -7.02 54.23
N LEU A 45 -31.64 -8.30 53.91
CA LEU A 45 -30.47 -8.82 53.20
C LEU A 45 -30.46 -8.38 51.71
N ALA A 46 -31.61 -8.36 51.05
CA ALA A 46 -31.79 -7.86 49.71
C ALA A 46 -31.49 -6.34 49.62
N SER A 47 -31.92 -5.55 50.63
CA SER A 47 -31.64 -4.11 50.68
C SER A 47 -30.15 -3.78 50.92
N ARG A 48 -29.42 -4.64 51.65
CA ARG A 48 -27.93 -4.51 51.79
C ARG A 48 -27.17 -4.89 50.51
N LEU A 49 -27.68 -5.78 49.67
CA LEU A 49 -27.07 -6.13 48.39
C LEU A 49 -27.37 -5.09 47.29
N ALA A 50 -28.50 -4.41 47.35
CA ALA A 50 -28.91 -3.45 46.35
C ALA A 50 -27.93 -2.28 46.10
N PRO A 51 -27.35 -1.62 47.15
CA PRO A 51 -26.42 -0.53 46.96
C PRO A 51 -25.02 -0.99 46.46
N LEU A 52 -24.72 -2.30 46.53
CA LEU A 52 -23.48 -2.87 46.03
C LEU A 52 -23.54 -3.22 44.54
N LEU A 53 -24.66 -3.06 43.90
CA LEU A 53 -24.96 -3.46 42.49
C LEU A 53 -24.65 -2.33 41.57
N PRO A 54 -23.99 -1.38 41.45
CA PRO A 54 -23.15 -1.00 40.33
C PRO A 54 -21.72 -0.70 40.77
N ILE A 55 -20.86 -1.68 40.73
CA ILE A 55 -19.42 -1.45 40.87
C ILE A 55 -18.95 -0.76 39.59
N LYS A 56 -18.80 0.56 39.66
CA LYS A 56 -18.23 1.36 38.55
C LYS A 56 -16.71 1.44 38.62
N ASP A 57 -16.13 1.20 39.79
CA ASP A 57 -14.69 1.33 40.03
C ASP A 57 -14.06 -0.02 40.41
N PRO A 58 -13.10 -0.55 39.60
CA PRO A 58 -12.40 -1.79 39.91
C PRO A 58 -11.58 -1.76 41.21
N SER A 59 -11.18 -0.59 41.68
CA SER A 59 -10.43 -0.45 42.93
C SER A 59 -11.22 -0.81 44.21
N LEU A 60 -12.54 -0.73 44.13
CA LEU A 60 -13.46 -1.09 45.22
C LEU A 60 -13.75 -2.59 45.31
N SER A 61 -13.34 -3.39 44.35
CA SER A 61 -13.62 -4.81 44.21
C SER A 61 -13.22 -5.65 45.44
N PRO A 62 -12.06 -5.47 46.13
CA PRO A 62 -11.67 -6.26 47.28
C PRO A 62 -12.55 -5.98 48.52
N TYR A 63 -12.94 -4.73 48.79
CA TYR A 63 -13.76 -4.34 49.90
C TYR A 63 -15.20 -4.83 49.73
N VAL A 64 -15.77 -4.65 48.53
CA VAL A 64 -17.10 -5.15 48.18
C VAL A 64 -17.13 -6.68 48.23
N ALA A 65 -16.08 -7.37 47.77
CA ALA A 65 -16.00 -8.82 47.86
C ALA A 65 -16.04 -9.34 49.30
N GLN A 66 -15.42 -8.63 50.26
CA GLN A 66 -15.45 -8.99 51.66
C GLN A 66 -16.86 -8.80 52.25
N GLN A 67 -17.57 -7.73 51.93
CA GLN A 67 -18.99 -7.52 52.32
C GLN A 67 -19.91 -8.59 51.75
N VAL A 68 -19.72 -8.97 50.47
CA VAL A 68 -20.50 -10.05 49.83
C VAL A 68 -20.30 -11.39 50.55
N LEU A 69 -19.07 -11.70 50.96
CA LEU A 69 -18.78 -12.90 51.76
C LEU A 69 -19.47 -12.89 53.09
N GLN A 70 -19.50 -11.76 53.82
CA GLN A 70 -20.21 -11.62 55.08
C GLN A 70 -21.72 -11.82 54.91
N ILE A 71 -22.29 -11.19 53.89
CA ILE A 71 -23.74 -11.36 53.60
C ILE A 71 -24.04 -12.81 53.22
N HIS A 72 -23.19 -13.46 52.41
CA HIS A 72 -23.37 -14.88 52.04
C HIS A 72 -23.30 -15.79 53.27
N ALA A 73 -22.36 -15.53 54.20
CA ALA A 73 -22.25 -16.26 55.46
C ALA A 73 -23.51 -16.08 56.29
N GLN A 74 -24.04 -14.86 56.43
CA GLN A 74 -25.29 -14.58 57.14
C GLN A 74 -26.51 -15.31 56.53
N ILE A 75 -26.61 -15.32 55.18
CA ILE A 75 -27.65 -16.04 54.47
C ILE A 75 -27.56 -17.55 54.72
N THR A 76 -26.35 -18.09 54.77
CA THR A 76 -26.12 -19.52 55.04
C THR A 76 -26.46 -19.91 56.45
N VAL A 77 -26.10 -19.08 57.44
CA VAL A 77 -26.38 -19.30 58.87
C VAL A 77 -27.88 -19.20 59.14
N ASN A 78 -28.62 -18.26 58.56
CA ASN A 78 -30.03 -18.04 58.73
C ASN A 78 -30.94 -19.02 57.96
N GLY A 79 -30.37 -20.01 57.28
CA GLY A 79 -31.15 -21.05 56.60
C GLY A 79 -31.74 -20.67 55.25
N PHE A 80 -31.47 -19.47 54.73
CA PHE A 80 -32.01 -18.99 53.44
C PHE A 80 -31.26 -19.62 52.21
N ARG A 81 -30.67 -20.79 52.40
CA ARG A 81 -29.81 -21.46 51.38
C ARG A 81 -30.51 -21.77 50.06
N ASN A 82 -31.84 -21.91 50.09
CA ASN A 82 -32.62 -22.35 48.92
C ASN A 82 -33.34 -21.20 48.20
N MET A 83 -33.13 -19.94 48.56
CA MET A 83 -33.79 -18.81 47.92
C MET A 83 -33.12 -18.41 46.63
N VAL A 84 -33.78 -18.68 45.52
CA VAL A 84 -33.25 -18.53 44.17
C VAL A 84 -32.88 -17.07 43.83
N ILE A 85 -33.70 -16.10 44.24
CA ILE A 85 -33.52 -14.68 43.91
C ILE A 85 -32.30 -14.12 44.64
N LEU A 86 -32.17 -14.40 45.92
CA LEU A 86 -31.08 -13.91 46.77
C LEU A 86 -29.75 -14.59 46.37
N GLY A 87 -29.78 -15.90 46.10
CA GLY A 87 -28.64 -16.66 45.60
C GLY A 87 -28.17 -16.18 44.24
N ALA A 88 -29.09 -15.86 43.34
CA ALA A 88 -28.74 -15.30 42.02
C ALA A 88 -28.10 -13.90 42.13
N ARG A 89 -28.54 -13.05 43.09
CA ARG A 89 -27.90 -11.73 43.33
C ARG A 89 -26.47 -11.88 43.87
N ILE A 90 -26.25 -12.79 44.84
CA ILE A 90 -24.92 -13.08 45.39
C ILE A 90 -24.01 -13.65 44.31
N LEU A 91 -24.53 -14.53 43.48
CA LEU A 91 -23.81 -15.07 42.32
C LEU A 91 -23.30 -13.94 41.40
N GLY A 92 -24.19 -13.00 41.07
CA GLY A 92 -23.87 -11.81 40.33
C GLY A 92 -22.75 -10.98 40.96
N MET A 93 -22.82 -10.76 42.27
CA MET A 93 -21.81 -10.02 43.03
C MET A 93 -20.45 -10.73 43.03
N TYR A 94 -20.41 -12.05 43.21
CA TYR A 94 -19.14 -12.80 43.08
C TYR A 94 -18.52 -12.67 41.72
N ILE A 95 -19.30 -12.68 40.65
CA ILE A 95 -18.84 -12.51 39.28
C ILE A 95 -18.26 -11.09 39.08
N LEU A 96 -18.98 -10.06 39.55
CA LEU A 96 -18.52 -8.67 39.44
C LEU A 96 -17.25 -8.40 40.28
N CYS A 97 -17.02 -9.15 41.35
CA CYS A 97 -15.81 -9.09 42.18
C CYS A 97 -14.69 -10.02 41.70
N ASN A 98 -14.75 -10.60 40.49
CA ASN A 98 -13.77 -11.55 39.94
C ASN A 98 -13.55 -12.84 40.77
N ARG A 99 -14.55 -13.25 41.62
CA ARG A 99 -14.46 -14.44 42.46
C ARG A 99 -15.18 -15.64 41.84
N TYR A 100 -14.67 -16.15 40.76
CA TYR A 100 -15.33 -17.18 39.93
C TYR A 100 -15.42 -18.53 40.58
N PHE A 101 -14.48 -18.92 41.42
CA PHE A 101 -14.52 -20.16 42.13
C PHE A 101 -15.70 -20.20 43.12
N ASP A 102 -15.96 -19.09 43.80
CA ASP A 102 -17.09 -18.99 44.74
C ASP A 102 -18.41 -18.91 43.99
N ALA A 103 -18.42 -18.15 42.86
CA ALA A 103 -19.58 -18.11 41.98
C ALA A 103 -19.92 -19.49 41.43
N LYS A 104 -18.93 -20.26 40.96
CA LYS A 104 -19.13 -21.62 40.45
C LYS A 104 -19.68 -22.57 41.52
N LYS A 105 -19.15 -22.51 42.75
CA LYS A 105 -19.65 -23.31 43.88
C LYS A 105 -21.11 -22.99 44.22
N LEU A 106 -21.43 -21.70 44.30
CA LEU A 106 -22.77 -21.23 44.59
C LEU A 106 -23.74 -21.63 43.47
N PHE A 107 -23.34 -21.48 42.21
CA PHE A 107 -24.16 -21.85 41.07
C PHE A 107 -24.64 -23.30 41.10
N PHE A 108 -23.78 -24.26 41.44
CA PHE A 108 -24.18 -25.67 41.56
C PHE A 108 -25.01 -26.01 42.81
N GLN A 109 -25.09 -25.10 43.76
CA GLN A 109 -25.98 -25.24 44.94
C GLN A 109 -27.39 -24.67 44.73
N LEU A 110 -27.56 -23.84 43.69
CA LEU A 110 -28.83 -23.21 43.37
C LEU A 110 -29.75 -24.11 42.55
N GLN A 111 -31.06 -23.89 42.64
CA GLN A 111 -32.03 -24.55 41.77
C GLN A 111 -31.91 -24.00 40.36
N LEU A 112 -31.36 -24.80 39.42
CA LEU A 112 -31.06 -24.40 38.05
C LEU A 112 -32.28 -24.38 37.11
N ARG A 113 -33.51 -24.48 37.62
CA ARG A 113 -34.76 -24.40 36.85
C ARG A 113 -35.14 -22.98 36.41
N TYR A 114 -34.50 -21.94 36.97
CA TYR A 114 -34.73 -20.52 36.64
C TYR A 114 -33.63 -19.93 35.82
N ALA A 115 -33.95 -18.98 34.92
CA ALA A 115 -32.99 -18.35 34.02
C ALA A 115 -31.95 -17.47 34.77
N ALA A 116 -32.34 -16.82 35.88
CA ALA A 116 -31.52 -15.83 36.55
C ALA A 116 -30.07 -16.30 36.94
N PRO A 117 -29.85 -17.48 37.56
CA PRO A 117 -28.50 -17.96 37.82
C PRO A 117 -27.63 -18.14 36.55
N TRP A 118 -28.24 -18.67 35.47
CA TRP A 118 -27.59 -18.86 34.18
C TRP A 118 -27.23 -17.53 33.55
N ASN A 119 -28.15 -16.56 33.59
CA ASN A 119 -27.92 -15.23 33.05
C ASN A 119 -26.71 -14.54 33.69
N TRP A 120 -26.55 -14.67 35.01
CA TRP A 120 -25.39 -14.13 35.70
C TRP A 120 -24.07 -14.80 35.29
N MET A 121 -24.06 -16.12 35.11
CA MET A 121 -22.85 -16.82 34.64
C MET A 121 -22.49 -16.42 33.19
N ILE A 122 -23.48 -16.43 32.29
CA ILE A 122 -23.31 -16.02 30.89
C ILE A 122 -22.78 -14.56 30.82
N ARG A 123 -23.45 -13.65 31.56
CA ARG A 123 -23.02 -12.24 31.65
C ARG A 123 -21.59 -12.12 32.16
N GLY A 124 -21.24 -12.81 33.24
CA GLY A 124 -19.94 -12.76 33.87
C GLY A 124 -18.83 -13.19 32.88
N PHE A 125 -18.97 -14.33 32.26
CA PHE A 125 -18.00 -14.83 31.30
C PHE A 125 -17.91 -13.92 30.04
N THR A 126 -19.06 -13.38 29.60
CA THR A 126 -19.05 -12.42 28.45
C THR A 126 -18.33 -11.12 28.81
N VAL A 127 -18.49 -10.57 29.98
CA VAL A 127 -17.81 -9.33 30.42
C VAL A 127 -16.31 -9.55 30.57
N MET A 128 -15.89 -10.75 30.99
CA MET A 128 -14.49 -11.11 31.11
C MET A 128 -13.77 -11.48 29.78
N GLY A 129 -14.52 -11.55 28.69
CA GLY A 129 -13.96 -11.96 27.39
C GLY A 129 -13.86 -13.47 27.18
N TYR A 130 -14.36 -14.32 28.11
CA TYR A 130 -14.44 -15.78 27.93
C TYR A 130 -15.72 -16.16 27.18
N PHE A 131 -15.77 -15.75 25.92
CA PHE A 131 -16.97 -15.85 25.08
C PHE A 131 -17.38 -17.30 24.78
N ASP A 132 -16.40 -18.17 24.58
CA ASP A 132 -16.58 -19.62 24.38
C ASP A 132 -17.27 -20.29 25.57
N ILE A 133 -16.86 -19.93 26.79
CA ILE A 133 -17.46 -20.43 28.03
C ILE A 133 -18.88 -19.88 28.20
N ALA A 134 -19.11 -18.61 27.89
CA ALA A 134 -20.45 -18.02 27.96
C ALA A 134 -21.45 -18.75 27.03
N ILE A 135 -21.04 -19.05 25.80
CA ILE A 135 -21.86 -19.81 24.85
C ILE A 135 -22.10 -21.25 25.34
N LEU A 136 -21.06 -21.89 25.92
CA LEU A 136 -21.22 -23.20 26.53
C LEU A 136 -22.28 -23.22 27.66
N PHE A 137 -22.27 -22.19 28.51
CA PHE A 137 -23.29 -22.05 29.55
C PHE A 137 -24.70 -21.85 29.00
N TYR A 138 -24.86 -21.13 27.91
CA TYR A 138 -26.14 -21.00 27.20
C TYR A 138 -26.64 -22.35 26.68
N PHE A 139 -25.81 -23.15 26.03
CA PHE A 139 -26.23 -24.49 25.59
C PHE A 139 -26.48 -25.45 26.72
N LYS A 140 -25.76 -25.36 27.85
CA LYS A 140 -26.07 -26.12 29.08
C LYS A 140 -27.41 -25.71 29.66
N MET A 141 -27.75 -24.45 29.71
CA MET A 141 -29.05 -23.93 30.14
C MET A 141 -30.20 -24.59 29.35
N LEU A 142 -30.07 -24.63 28.02
CA LEU A 142 -31.02 -25.31 27.15
C LEU A 142 -31.10 -26.83 27.41
N ALA A 143 -29.96 -27.50 27.62
CA ALA A 143 -29.89 -28.93 27.92
C ALA A 143 -30.50 -29.28 29.28
N PHE A 144 -30.48 -28.35 30.24
CA PHE A 144 -31.15 -28.49 31.52
C PHE A 144 -32.66 -28.22 31.45
N GLY A 145 -33.20 -27.87 30.28
CA GLY A 145 -34.60 -27.53 30.07
C GLY A 145 -35.02 -26.17 30.63
N THR A 146 -34.07 -25.30 30.94
CA THR A 146 -34.35 -23.92 31.37
C THR A 146 -34.48 -23.02 30.17
N LEU A 147 -35.63 -22.35 30.01
CA LEU A 147 -35.85 -21.44 28.86
C LEU A 147 -35.10 -20.13 29.05
N PRO A 148 -34.41 -19.65 27.99
CA PRO A 148 -33.81 -18.32 27.95
C PRO A 148 -34.86 -17.22 28.02
N ASP A 149 -34.50 -16.07 28.58
CA ASP A 149 -35.36 -14.89 28.70
C ASP A 149 -34.70 -13.68 27.98
N LYS A 150 -35.39 -12.54 28.00
CA LYS A 150 -34.90 -11.27 27.39
C LYS A 150 -33.56 -10.78 27.97
N TYR A 151 -33.14 -11.23 29.13
CA TYR A 151 -31.89 -10.88 29.77
C TYR A 151 -30.74 -11.86 29.39
N THR A 152 -31.09 -13.07 28.92
CA THR A 152 -30.12 -14.06 28.43
C THR A 152 -29.51 -13.64 27.08
N PHE A 153 -30.38 -13.29 26.11
CA PHE A 153 -30.00 -13.12 24.72
C PHE A 153 -28.97 -11.99 24.45
N PRO A 154 -29.05 -10.78 25.06
CA PRO A 154 -28.10 -9.73 24.80
C PRO A 154 -26.64 -10.13 25.09
N PHE A 155 -26.41 -10.91 26.16
CA PHE A 155 -25.06 -11.38 26.50
C PHE A 155 -24.59 -12.53 25.62
N VAL A 156 -25.51 -13.41 25.19
CA VAL A 156 -25.20 -14.48 24.22
C VAL A 156 -24.84 -13.88 22.86
N ILE A 157 -25.61 -12.90 22.39
CA ILE A 157 -25.31 -12.16 21.15
C ILE A 157 -23.94 -11.48 21.24
N LYS A 158 -23.64 -10.80 22.35
CA LYS A 158 -22.34 -10.18 22.58
C LYS A 158 -21.21 -11.22 22.62
N ALA A 159 -21.42 -12.39 23.18
CA ALA A 159 -20.46 -13.49 23.21
C ALA A 159 -20.20 -14.03 21.78
N CYS A 160 -21.24 -14.17 20.94
CA CYS A 160 -21.10 -14.51 19.53
C CYS A 160 -20.29 -13.45 18.76
N GLY A 161 -20.47 -12.16 19.10
CA GLY A 161 -19.69 -11.06 18.52
C GLY A 161 -18.20 -11.17 18.83
N GLY A 162 -17.86 -11.45 20.09
CA GLY A 162 -16.46 -11.63 20.48
C GLY A 162 -15.74 -12.84 19.84
N LEU A 163 -16.52 -13.82 19.34
CA LEU A 163 -16.00 -14.97 18.58
C LEU A 163 -16.11 -14.83 17.07
N HIS A 164 -16.64 -13.72 16.56
CA HIS A 164 -16.97 -13.53 15.14
C HIS A 164 -17.79 -14.69 14.54
N ALA A 165 -18.68 -15.30 15.35
CA ALA A 165 -19.40 -16.52 15.00
C ALA A 165 -20.77 -16.18 14.36
N VAL A 166 -20.77 -15.64 13.15
CA VAL A 166 -21.98 -15.17 12.45
C VAL A 166 -23.00 -16.30 12.21
N ASP A 167 -22.54 -17.48 11.80
CA ASP A 167 -23.43 -18.62 11.52
C ASP A 167 -24.12 -19.14 12.79
N LEU A 168 -23.40 -19.14 13.93
CA LEU A 168 -23.96 -19.49 15.21
C LEU A 168 -25.05 -18.49 15.62
N LEU A 169 -24.80 -17.19 15.41
CA LEU A 169 -25.78 -16.19 15.74
C LEU A 169 -27.04 -16.29 14.85
N LYS A 170 -26.90 -16.57 13.55
CA LYS A 170 -28.07 -16.83 12.68
C LYS A 170 -28.97 -17.93 13.24
N TYR A 171 -28.37 -19.03 13.78
CA TYR A 171 -29.10 -20.08 14.42
C TYR A 171 -29.82 -19.61 15.73
N ILE A 172 -29.10 -18.87 16.58
CA ILE A 172 -29.66 -18.31 17.83
C ILE A 172 -30.75 -17.27 17.51
N HIS A 173 -30.58 -16.46 16.47
CA HIS A 173 -31.57 -15.48 16.02
C HIS A 173 -32.88 -16.16 15.59
N ALA A 174 -32.83 -17.29 14.89
CA ALA A 174 -34.00 -18.07 14.56
C ALA A 174 -34.76 -18.52 15.87
N MET A 175 -34.00 -18.97 16.88
CA MET A 175 -34.58 -19.30 18.18
C MET A 175 -35.20 -18.09 18.91
N ILE A 176 -34.57 -16.93 18.87
CA ILE A 176 -35.06 -15.66 19.43
C ILE A 176 -36.39 -15.29 18.77
N ARG A 177 -36.49 -15.42 17.47
CA ARG A 177 -37.72 -15.17 16.71
C ARG A 177 -38.81 -16.14 17.05
N ASP A 178 -38.50 -17.44 17.12
CA ASP A 178 -39.47 -18.49 17.45
C ASP A 178 -40.01 -18.35 18.91
N MET A 179 -39.19 -17.78 19.80
CA MET A 179 -39.59 -17.46 21.18
C MET A 179 -40.29 -16.09 21.33
N GLY A 180 -40.40 -15.31 20.25
CA GLY A 180 -41.11 -14.01 20.25
C GLY A 180 -40.30 -12.84 20.85
N PHE A 181 -39.00 -12.97 21.08
CA PHE A 181 -38.13 -11.90 21.62
C PHE A 181 -37.47 -11.01 20.57
N GLU A 182 -37.69 -11.23 19.27
CA GLU A 182 -37.07 -10.46 18.18
C GLU A 182 -37.37 -8.95 18.29
N LEU A 183 -38.56 -8.58 18.69
CA LEU A 183 -39.03 -7.21 18.83
C LEU A 183 -38.84 -6.62 20.24
N ASP A 184 -38.24 -7.35 21.18
CA ASP A 184 -37.84 -6.77 22.47
C ASP A 184 -36.72 -5.75 22.26
N VAL A 185 -36.84 -4.58 22.88
CA VAL A 185 -35.92 -3.44 22.69
C VAL A 185 -34.45 -3.82 22.99
N TYR A 186 -34.21 -4.57 24.07
CA TYR A 186 -32.83 -4.95 24.46
C TYR A 186 -32.24 -6.02 23.54
N VAL A 187 -33.06 -7.02 23.16
CA VAL A 187 -32.64 -8.12 22.30
C VAL A 187 -32.45 -7.59 20.85
N GLY A 188 -33.42 -6.82 20.37
CA GLY A 188 -33.40 -6.23 19.05
C GLY A 188 -32.21 -5.27 18.85
N SER A 189 -31.94 -4.41 19.85
CA SER A 189 -30.76 -3.52 19.83
C SER A 189 -29.43 -4.30 19.79
N ALA A 190 -29.33 -5.39 20.54
CA ALA A 190 -28.16 -6.25 20.53
C ALA A 190 -27.95 -6.95 19.16
N LEU A 191 -29.04 -7.41 18.51
CA LEU A 191 -29.03 -8.01 17.20
C LEU A 191 -28.63 -6.98 16.11
N VAL A 192 -29.24 -5.79 16.13
CA VAL A 192 -28.88 -4.69 15.21
C VAL A 192 -27.41 -4.35 15.34
N LYS A 193 -26.92 -4.17 16.57
CA LYS A 193 -25.49 -3.90 16.83
C LYS A 193 -24.59 -4.98 16.24
N PHE A 194 -24.90 -6.25 16.51
CA PHE A 194 -24.08 -7.35 16.02
C PHE A 194 -24.03 -7.39 14.48
N TYR A 195 -25.19 -7.31 13.82
CA TYR A 195 -25.25 -7.36 12.37
C TYR A 195 -24.61 -6.16 11.70
N SER A 196 -24.67 -4.97 12.33
CA SER A 196 -23.99 -3.77 11.82
C SER A 196 -22.45 -3.85 11.94
N GLU A 197 -21.93 -4.59 12.95
CA GLU A 197 -20.50 -4.77 13.17
C GLU A 197 -19.89 -5.97 12.37
N ASN A 198 -20.72 -6.82 11.73
CA ASN A 198 -20.29 -8.07 11.06
C ASN A 198 -20.80 -8.19 9.61
N ASP A 199 -20.66 -7.15 8.83
CA ASP A 199 -20.93 -7.10 7.36
C ASP A 199 -22.33 -7.56 6.93
N ALA A 200 -23.34 -7.45 7.82
CA ALA A 200 -24.71 -7.87 7.54
C ALA A 200 -25.73 -6.72 7.70
N LEU A 201 -25.40 -5.56 7.10
CA LEU A 201 -26.17 -4.32 7.23
C LEU A 201 -27.63 -4.43 6.79
N ASP A 202 -27.92 -5.24 5.77
CA ASP A 202 -29.30 -5.46 5.29
C ASP A 202 -30.16 -6.11 6.38
N LEU A 203 -29.59 -7.08 7.11
CA LEU A 203 -30.28 -7.72 8.23
C LEU A 203 -30.45 -6.76 9.41
N ALA A 204 -29.43 -5.95 9.70
CA ALA A 204 -29.49 -4.92 10.73
C ALA A 204 -30.59 -3.90 10.40
N ARG A 205 -30.65 -3.40 9.13
CA ARG A 205 -31.67 -2.46 8.69
C ARG A 205 -33.06 -3.07 8.76
N GLY A 206 -33.25 -4.30 8.28
CA GLY A 206 -34.53 -4.99 8.34
C GLY A 206 -35.08 -5.18 9.74
N LEU A 207 -34.21 -5.43 10.73
CA LEU A 207 -34.54 -5.48 12.15
C LEU A 207 -34.85 -4.10 12.72
N PHE A 208 -34.00 -3.11 12.42
CA PHE A 208 -34.17 -1.73 12.84
C PHE A 208 -35.56 -1.19 12.43
N ASP A 209 -35.97 -1.46 11.18
CA ASP A 209 -37.25 -0.99 10.63
C ASP A 209 -38.46 -1.68 11.25
N LYS A 210 -38.32 -2.90 11.78
CA LYS A 210 -39.39 -3.66 12.49
C LYS A 210 -39.55 -3.26 13.95
N LEU A 211 -38.51 -2.69 14.58
CA LEU A 211 -38.56 -2.37 16.01
C LEU A 211 -39.59 -1.24 16.28
N PRO A 212 -40.52 -1.43 17.23
CA PRO A 212 -41.62 -0.47 17.48
C PRO A 212 -41.15 0.82 18.16
N LEU A 213 -40.12 0.72 19.00
CA LEU A 213 -39.50 1.86 19.68
C LEU A 213 -38.03 1.95 19.30
N ARG A 214 -37.64 3.10 18.75
CA ARG A 214 -36.28 3.39 18.36
C ARG A 214 -35.75 4.54 19.19
N ASP A 215 -34.93 4.20 20.20
CA ASP A 215 -34.27 5.20 21.02
C ASP A 215 -33.04 5.78 20.29
N ILE A 216 -32.49 6.85 20.84
CA ILE A 216 -31.34 7.53 20.28
C ILE A 216 -30.11 6.60 20.14
N VAL A 217 -29.99 5.64 21.07
CA VAL A 217 -28.86 4.68 21.06
C VAL A 217 -28.95 3.75 19.86
N LEU A 218 -30.16 3.28 19.54
CA LEU A 218 -30.37 2.42 18.38
C LEU A 218 -30.15 3.16 17.05
N TRP A 219 -30.57 4.42 16.95
CA TRP A 219 -30.27 5.28 15.80
C TRP A 219 -28.77 5.47 15.64
N ASN A 220 -28.03 5.78 16.71
CA ASN A 220 -26.59 5.94 16.69
C ASN A 220 -25.84 4.64 16.32
N MET A 221 -26.36 3.46 16.74
CA MET A 221 -25.80 2.17 16.34
C MET A 221 -25.93 1.93 14.84
N MET A 222 -27.10 2.23 14.24
CA MET A 222 -27.27 2.10 12.79
C MET A 222 -26.42 3.09 12.00
N LEU A 223 -26.34 4.35 12.43
CA LEU A 223 -25.46 5.34 11.83
C LEU A 223 -24.00 4.88 11.86
N ASN A 224 -23.51 4.39 13.00
CA ASN A 224 -22.15 3.86 13.12
C ASN A 224 -21.92 2.62 12.25
N GLY A 225 -22.90 1.75 12.08
CA GLY A 225 -22.79 0.59 11.22
C GLY A 225 -22.56 0.98 9.75
N TYR A 226 -23.28 2.00 9.27
CA TYR A 226 -23.09 2.52 7.91
C TYR A 226 -21.76 3.28 7.72
N LEU A 227 -21.19 3.86 8.81
CA LEU A 227 -19.90 4.57 8.73
C LEU A 227 -18.72 3.69 8.33
N MET A 228 -18.83 2.38 8.48
CA MET A 228 -17.76 1.44 8.10
C MET A 228 -17.67 1.22 6.57
N TYR A 229 -18.62 1.77 5.79
CA TYR A 229 -18.73 1.53 4.34
C TYR A 229 -18.93 2.85 3.59
N ASP A 230 -17.89 3.32 2.95
CA ASP A 230 -17.87 4.60 2.22
C ASP A 230 -18.92 4.67 1.09
N GLU A 231 -19.28 3.53 0.48
CA GLU A 231 -20.27 3.46 -0.61
C GLU A 231 -21.71 3.73 -0.16
N LEU A 232 -22.02 3.61 1.14
CA LEU A 232 -23.37 3.72 1.69
C LEU A 232 -23.70 5.08 2.30
N MET A 233 -22.97 6.11 1.94
CA MET A 233 -23.14 7.48 2.47
C MET A 233 -24.55 8.04 2.33
N HIS A 234 -25.22 7.78 1.21
CA HIS A 234 -26.61 8.25 1.01
C HIS A 234 -27.59 7.67 2.03
N ASN A 235 -27.33 6.45 2.48
CA ASN A 235 -28.18 5.78 3.48
C ASN A 235 -28.06 6.45 4.85
N VAL A 236 -26.89 7.01 5.19
CA VAL A 236 -26.71 7.73 6.48
C VAL A 236 -27.41 9.08 6.45
N ILE A 237 -27.32 9.80 5.34
CA ILE A 237 -28.06 11.07 5.19
C ILE A 237 -29.56 10.80 5.34
N GLY A 238 -30.07 9.79 4.63
CA GLY A 238 -31.49 9.38 4.74
C GLY A 238 -31.87 8.97 6.15
N LEU A 239 -31.01 8.18 6.82
CA LEU A 239 -31.26 7.73 8.18
C LEU A 239 -31.26 8.89 9.20
N PHE A 240 -30.37 9.87 9.04
CA PHE A 240 -30.35 11.07 9.87
C PHE A 240 -31.60 11.94 9.66
N GLU A 241 -32.07 12.08 8.42
CA GLU A 241 -33.32 12.78 8.14
C GLU A 241 -34.52 12.05 8.72
N ASP A 242 -34.59 10.72 8.59
CA ASP A 242 -35.67 9.90 9.14
C ASP A 242 -35.71 10.01 10.67
N MET A 243 -34.54 10.02 11.35
CA MET A 243 -34.44 10.27 12.78
C MET A 243 -35.09 11.59 13.17
N ARG A 244 -34.77 12.66 12.43
CA ARG A 244 -35.32 14.01 12.68
C ARG A 244 -36.81 14.08 12.40
N LYS A 245 -37.30 13.49 11.30
CA LYS A 245 -38.72 13.38 10.94
C LYS A 245 -39.50 12.58 11.99
N GLY A 246 -38.85 11.56 12.58
CA GLY A 246 -39.40 10.75 13.70
C GLY A 246 -39.45 11.48 15.01
N GLY A 247 -39.01 12.75 15.12
CA GLY A 247 -39.05 13.56 16.34
C GLY A 247 -37.94 13.23 17.35
N VAL A 248 -36.99 12.35 17.03
CA VAL A 248 -35.85 12.04 17.91
C VAL A 248 -34.80 13.12 17.74
N LYS A 249 -34.47 13.79 18.83
CA LYS A 249 -33.47 14.88 18.83
C LYS A 249 -32.06 14.27 18.77
N PRO A 250 -31.22 14.62 17.75
CA PRO A 250 -29.84 14.20 17.68
C PRO A 250 -29.04 14.70 18.90
N ASP A 251 -28.16 13.87 19.41
CA ASP A 251 -27.21 14.16 20.49
C ASP A 251 -25.78 14.42 19.96
N THR A 252 -24.84 14.64 20.86
CA THR A 252 -23.43 14.86 20.55
C THR A 252 -22.82 13.69 19.78
N VAL A 253 -23.23 12.45 20.10
CA VAL A 253 -22.75 11.25 19.42
C VAL A 253 -23.31 11.17 17.99
N THR A 254 -24.60 11.48 17.83
CA THR A 254 -25.23 11.54 16.48
C THR A 254 -24.51 12.52 15.57
N TYR A 255 -24.28 13.76 16.05
CA TYR A 255 -23.61 14.77 15.26
C TYR A 255 -22.15 14.39 14.96
N ALA A 256 -21.42 13.84 15.95
CA ALA A 256 -20.06 13.39 15.74
C ALA A 256 -19.97 12.28 14.68
N CYS A 257 -20.90 11.32 14.70
CA CYS A 257 -21.00 10.26 13.70
C CYS A 257 -21.25 10.82 12.30
N VAL A 258 -22.24 11.69 12.14
CA VAL A 258 -22.58 12.25 10.82
C VAL A 258 -21.47 13.13 10.28
N LEU A 259 -20.83 13.96 11.12
CA LEU A 259 -19.72 14.83 10.72
C LEU A 259 -18.47 14.02 10.31
N SER A 260 -18.20 12.88 10.95
CA SER A 260 -17.04 12.05 10.59
C SER A 260 -17.09 11.54 9.16
N MET A 261 -18.29 11.41 8.58
CA MET A 261 -18.50 11.02 7.18
C MET A 261 -18.36 12.17 6.19
N CYS A 262 -18.69 13.40 6.61
CA CYS A 262 -18.78 14.55 5.71
C CYS A 262 -17.41 15.03 5.20
N GLY A 263 -16.32 14.31 5.52
CA GLY A 263 -14.96 14.66 5.09
C GLY A 263 -14.62 14.34 3.62
N SER A 264 -15.52 13.72 2.84
CA SER A 264 -15.30 13.49 1.41
C SER A 264 -15.77 14.68 0.57
N LYS A 265 -15.05 14.96 -0.53
CA LYS A 265 -15.35 16.10 -1.44
C LYS A 265 -16.79 16.17 -1.95
N SER A 266 -17.49 15.05 -2.03
CA SER A 266 -18.86 14.97 -2.57
C SER A 266 -19.93 15.47 -1.60
N ILE A 267 -19.60 15.69 -0.30
CA ILE A 267 -20.59 15.96 0.75
C ILE A 267 -20.23 17.20 1.61
N GLU A 268 -19.30 18.02 1.15
CA GLU A 268 -18.84 19.23 1.85
C GLU A 268 -20.00 20.17 2.22
N GLN A 269 -20.92 20.40 1.28
CA GLN A 269 -22.09 21.25 1.51
C GLN A 269 -23.01 20.70 2.61
N PHE A 270 -23.18 19.37 2.70
CA PHE A 270 -23.96 18.75 3.76
C PHE A 270 -23.26 18.90 5.12
N GLY A 271 -21.94 18.74 5.17
CA GLY A 271 -21.14 18.99 6.37
C GLY A 271 -21.33 20.41 6.91
N ALA A 272 -21.34 21.42 6.04
CA ALA A 272 -21.61 22.80 6.41
C ALA A 272 -23.05 23.02 6.93
N GLN A 273 -24.04 22.31 6.36
CA GLN A 273 -25.41 22.34 6.87
C GLN A 273 -25.51 21.72 8.27
N ILE A 274 -24.86 20.58 8.52
CA ILE A 274 -24.79 19.96 9.83
C ILE A 274 -24.10 20.87 10.83
N HIS A 275 -22.97 21.52 10.45
CA HIS A 275 -22.31 22.51 11.31
C HIS A 275 -23.26 23.64 11.71
N SER A 276 -24.05 24.17 10.78
CA SER A 276 -25.07 25.19 11.09
C SER A 276 -26.14 24.70 12.07
N LEU A 277 -26.51 23.40 12.00
CA LEU A 277 -27.43 22.79 12.97
C LEU A 277 -26.78 22.63 14.36
N VAL A 278 -25.52 22.23 14.39
CA VAL A 278 -24.74 22.10 15.64
C VAL A 278 -24.64 23.45 16.36
N ILE A 279 -24.35 24.54 15.64
CA ILE A 279 -24.35 25.93 16.21
C ILE A 279 -25.71 26.26 16.80
N ARG A 280 -26.80 26.00 16.08
CA ARG A 280 -28.16 26.30 16.58
C ARG A 280 -28.54 25.47 17.84
N CYS A 281 -27.95 24.28 17.99
CA CYS A 281 -28.17 23.43 19.16
C CYS A 281 -27.22 23.79 20.31
N GLY A 282 -26.25 24.68 20.13
CA GLY A 282 -25.25 25.07 21.13
C GLY A 282 -24.24 23.96 21.48
N LEU A 283 -24.02 22.98 20.57
CA LEU A 283 -23.17 21.80 20.79
C LEU A 283 -21.78 21.95 20.16
N GLU A 284 -21.46 23.10 19.58
CA GLU A 284 -20.22 23.34 18.85
C GLU A 284 -18.95 23.16 19.72
N MET A 285 -19.04 23.52 21.00
CA MET A 285 -17.93 23.43 21.95
C MET A 285 -17.83 22.09 22.69
N GLU A 286 -18.74 21.19 22.44
CA GLU A 286 -18.65 19.83 23.00
C GLU A 286 -17.52 19.06 22.32
N ALA A 287 -16.58 18.52 23.12
CA ALA A 287 -15.35 17.92 22.61
C ALA A 287 -15.55 16.90 21.47
N PRO A 288 -16.50 15.93 21.54
CA PRO A 288 -16.70 14.97 20.45
C PRO A 288 -17.14 15.63 19.13
N VAL A 289 -17.95 16.68 19.23
CA VAL A 289 -18.48 17.41 18.06
C VAL A 289 -17.41 18.31 17.47
N ALA A 290 -16.70 19.07 18.31
CA ALA A 290 -15.60 19.93 17.90
C ALA A 290 -14.50 19.14 17.18
N ASN A 291 -14.11 17.99 17.74
CA ASN A 291 -13.12 17.08 17.13
C ASN A 291 -13.57 16.58 15.75
N SER A 292 -14.85 16.23 15.62
CA SER A 292 -15.42 15.77 14.34
C SER A 292 -15.52 16.90 13.33
N LEU A 293 -15.84 18.13 13.75
CA LEU A 293 -15.85 19.32 12.88
C LEU A 293 -14.44 19.65 12.37
N VAL A 294 -13.44 19.68 13.24
CA VAL A 294 -12.04 19.90 12.84
C VAL A 294 -11.61 18.85 11.82
N SER A 295 -11.89 17.57 12.10
CA SER A 295 -11.57 16.46 11.19
C SER A 295 -12.30 16.56 9.86
N MET A 296 -13.58 16.93 9.86
CA MET A 296 -14.39 17.09 8.66
C MET A 296 -13.83 18.19 7.75
N TYR A 297 -13.59 19.41 8.27
CA TYR A 297 -13.03 20.49 7.49
C TYR A 297 -11.60 20.19 7.00
N ALA A 298 -10.78 19.55 7.81
CA ALA A 298 -9.45 19.13 7.40
C ALA A 298 -9.48 18.14 6.23
N LYS A 299 -10.36 17.13 6.27
CA LYS A 299 -10.53 16.15 5.17
C LYS A 299 -11.13 16.80 3.92
N SER A 300 -11.99 17.79 4.06
CA SER A 300 -12.57 18.57 2.95
C SER A 300 -11.59 19.60 2.34
N ARG A 301 -10.34 19.61 2.76
CA ARG A 301 -9.28 20.57 2.36
C ARG A 301 -9.54 22.02 2.76
N CYS A 302 -10.53 22.26 3.62
CA CYS A 302 -10.82 23.58 4.20
C CYS A 302 -10.02 23.79 5.49
N VAL A 303 -8.69 23.78 5.38
CA VAL A 303 -7.77 23.80 6.53
C VAL A 303 -7.86 25.08 7.34
N SER A 304 -8.21 26.23 6.71
CA SER A 304 -8.41 27.53 7.37
C SER A 304 -9.59 27.48 8.34
N GLU A 305 -10.68 26.87 7.95
CA GLU A 305 -11.88 26.68 8.78
C GLU A 305 -11.63 25.70 9.93
N ALA A 306 -10.95 24.59 9.64
CA ALA A 306 -10.51 23.64 10.66
C ALA A 306 -9.64 24.34 11.72
N ARG A 307 -8.73 25.22 11.29
CA ARG A 307 -7.86 25.98 12.18
C ARG A 307 -8.63 26.97 13.06
N LYS A 308 -9.57 27.71 12.50
CA LYS A 308 -10.43 28.63 13.26
C LYS A 308 -11.21 27.91 14.36
N LEU A 309 -11.79 26.75 14.03
CA LEU A 309 -12.49 25.91 15.00
C LEU A 309 -11.54 25.38 16.08
N PHE A 310 -10.37 24.89 15.68
CA PHE A 310 -9.36 24.45 16.63
C PHE A 310 -9.01 25.59 17.60
N ASP A 311 -8.74 26.81 17.11
CA ASP A 311 -8.36 27.94 17.96
C ASP A 311 -9.54 28.46 18.84
N SER A 312 -10.80 28.16 18.51
CA SER A 312 -11.98 28.55 19.30
C SER A 312 -12.23 27.62 20.50
N VAL A 313 -11.70 26.40 20.49
CA VAL A 313 -11.88 25.43 21.60
C VAL A 313 -11.00 25.84 22.77
N MET A 314 -11.62 26.07 23.94
CA MET A 314 -10.88 26.54 25.15
C MET A 314 -9.91 25.49 25.73
N GLN A 315 -10.23 24.22 25.64
CA GLN A 315 -9.40 23.13 26.15
C GLN A 315 -9.23 22.07 25.07
N HIS A 316 -8.02 21.97 24.54
CA HIS A 316 -7.70 20.94 23.55
C HIS A 316 -7.35 19.63 24.24
N ASP A 317 -8.11 18.58 23.96
CA ASP A 317 -7.76 17.21 24.33
C ASP A 317 -6.77 16.60 23.32
N LEU A 318 -6.27 15.41 23.62
CA LEU A 318 -5.34 14.69 22.75
C LEU A 318 -5.92 14.43 21.33
N VAL A 319 -7.24 14.22 21.25
CA VAL A 319 -7.93 13.93 19.98
C VAL A 319 -8.00 15.19 19.11
N THR A 320 -8.28 16.36 19.73
CA THR A 320 -8.30 17.65 19.02
C THR A 320 -6.93 17.98 18.42
N TRP A 321 -5.85 17.82 19.21
CA TRP A 321 -4.48 18.03 18.73
C TRP A 321 -4.15 17.08 17.58
N ASN A 322 -4.37 15.77 17.74
CA ASN A 322 -4.11 14.78 16.71
C ASN A 322 -4.95 15.00 15.46
N GLY A 323 -6.20 15.44 15.61
CA GLY A 323 -7.09 15.77 14.50
C GLY A 323 -6.56 16.93 13.64
N MET A 324 -6.09 18.01 14.28
CA MET A 324 -5.56 19.17 13.54
C MET A 324 -4.18 18.90 12.95
N ILE A 325 -3.29 18.23 13.69
CA ILE A 325 -1.97 17.79 13.16
C ILE A 325 -2.19 16.87 11.96
N GLY A 326 -3.08 15.87 12.07
CA GLY A 326 -3.42 14.99 10.96
C GLY A 326 -4.03 15.74 9.77
N GLY A 327 -4.85 16.75 10.03
CA GLY A 327 -5.41 17.62 9.02
C GLY A 327 -4.35 18.38 8.23
N TYR A 328 -3.36 18.95 8.89
CA TYR A 328 -2.23 19.59 8.22
C TYR A 328 -1.42 18.59 7.38
N VAL A 329 -1.09 17.44 7.94
CA VAL A 329 -0.32 16.39 7.24
C VAL A 329 -1.06 15.91 5.99
N GLN A 330 -2.35 15.61 6.08
CA GLN A 330 -3.15 15.13 4.93
C GLN A 330 -3.28 16.16 3.80
N ASN A 331 -3.15 17.45 4.12
CA ASN A 331 -3.24 18.53 3.13
C ASN A 331 -1.87 19.07 2.68
N GLY A 332 -0.77 18.42 3.06
CA GLY A 332 0.59 18.81 2.64
C GLY A 332 1.19 20.01 3.39
N PHE A 333 0.55 20.51 4.45
CA PHE A 333 1.06 21.61 5.28
C PHE A 333 2.01 21.11 6.39
N MET A 334 3.12 20.46 5.98
CA MET A 334 4.02 19.75 6.89
C MET A 334 4.67 20.66 7.93
N ASN A 335 5.06 21.87 7.54
CA ASN A 335 5.67 22.85 8.44
C ASN A 335 4.68 23.31 9.54
N ASP A 336 3.41 23.53 9.18
CA ASP A 336 2.38 23.92 10.13
C ASP A 336 2.05 22.78 11.11
N ALA A 337 2.07 21.53 10.65
CA ALA A 337 1.93 20.34 11.50
C ALA A 337 3.04 20.28 12.56
N LEU A 338 4.28 20.53 12.17
CA LEU A 338 5.44 20.53 13.08
C LEU A 338 5.38 21.72 14.09
N VAL A 339 4.99 22.90 13.64
CA VAL A 339 4.77 24.07 14.52
C VAL A 339 3.68 23.75 15.54
N LEU A 340 2.59 23.13 15.10
CA LEU A 340 1.50 22.73 15.99
C LEU A 340 1.92 21.64 16.99
N PHE A 341 2.71 20.67 16.55
CA PHE A 341 3.29 19.65 17.42
C PHE A 341 4.18 20.26 18.51
N ARG A 342 5.05 21.22 18.17
CA ARG A 342 5.89 21.93 19.17
C ARG A 342 5.03 22.68 20.18
N LYS A 343 3.92 23.29 19.77
CA LYS A 343 2.94 23.90 20.67
C LYS A 343 2.29 22.84 21.59
N MET A 344 1.92 21.68 21.06
CA MET A 344 1.39 20.58 21.84
C MET A 344 2.39 20.10 22.91
N VAL A 345 3.67 19.90 22.57
CA VAL A 345 4.74 19.50 23.50
C VAL A 345 4.94 20.54 24.61
N SER A 346 4.75 21.83 24.31
CA SER A 346 4.82 22.91 25.33
C SER A 346 3.57 23.02 26.20
N SER A 347 2.48 22.35 25.82
CA SER A 347 1.22 22.29 26.57
C SER A 347 1.25 21.19 27.67
N VAL A 348 0.17 21.08 28.45
CA VAL A 348 0.00 20.04 29.45
C VAL A 348 -0.29 18.67 28.82
N VAL A 349 -0.74 18.65 27.55
CA VAL A 349 -1.15 17.42 26.86
C VAL A 349 0.07 16.71 26.29
N LYS A 350 0.31 15.47 26.75
CA LYS A 350 1.42 14.65 26.26
C LYS A 350 1.07 13.98 24.94
N PRO A 351 1.99 14.04 23.93
CA PRO A 351 1.84 13.28 22.69
C PRO A 351 1.76 11.76 22.93
N ASP A 352 0.99 11.06 22.15
CA ASP A 352 0.85 9.60 22.17
C ASP A 352 1.48 8.94 20.92
N SER A 353 1.41 7.62 20.83
CA SER A 353 1.91 6.86 19.67
C SER A 353 1.25 7.30 18.36
N ARG A 354 -0.03 7.70 18.39
CA ARG A 354 -0.75 8.21 17.22
C ARG A 354 -0.19 9.53 16.71
N THR A 355 0.09 10.47 17.63
CA THR A 355 0.70 11.76 17.27
C THR A 355 1.98 11.57 16.46
N PHE A 356 2.89 10.72 16.95
CA PHE A 356 4.15 10.47 16.26
C PHE A 356 3.97 9.68 14.98
N ALA A 357 3.08 8.69 14.96
CA ALA A 357 2.80 7.91 13.74
C ALA A 357 2.19 8.77 12.61
N THR A 358 1.46 9.82 12.96
CA THR A 358 0.93 10.79 11.98
C THR A 358 2.02 11.73 11.46
N LEU A 359 2.99 12.13 12.31
CA LEU A 359 4.05 13.08 11.94
C LEU A 359 5.22 12.45 11.19
N LEU A 360 5.58 11.20 11.49
CA LEU A 360 6.73 10.55 10.87
C LEU A 360 6.69 10.52 9.33
N PRO A 361 5.55 10.27 8.65
CA PRO A 361 5.46 10.38 7.19
C PRO A 361 5.80 11.78 6.67
N SER A 362 5.41 12.84 7.40
CA SER A 362 5.70 14.24 7.03
C SER A 362 7.20 14.53 7.00
N VAL A 363 7.95 13.93 7.93
CA VAL A 363 9.42 14.03 7.98
C VAL A 363 10.04 13.40 6.73
N CYS A 364 9.47 12.28 6.27
CA CYS A 364 9.92 11.61 5.06
C CYS A 364 9.72 12.48 3.81
N GLU A 365 8.57 13.15 3.69
CA GLU A 365 8.25 14.02 2.56
C GLU A 365 9.14 15.28 2.53
N LEU A 366 9.49 15.82 3.69
CA LEU A 366 10.44 16.93 3.81
C LEU A 366 11.90 16.50 3.58
N GLY A 367 12.19 15.22 3.53
CA GLY A 367 13.55 14.68 3.39
C GLY A 367 14.50 15.07 4.54
N CYS A 368 13.97 15.50 5.67
CA CYS A 368 14.76 16.05 6.76
C CYS A 368 15.05 15.03 7.85
N LEU A 369 16.19 14.32 7.72
CA LEU A 369 16.63 13.30 8.68
C LEU A 369 16.77 13.83 10.12
N GLU A 370 17.20 15.07 10.30
CA GLU A 370 17.41 15.66 11.64
C GLU A 370 16.08 15.79 12.41
N LEU A 371 15.00 16.16 11.74
CA LEU A 371 13.65 16.14 12.33
C LEU A 371 13.22 14.71 12.72
N GLY A 372 13.55 13.72 11.89
CA GLY A 372 13.32 12.32 12.21
C GLY A 372 14.02 11.86 13.48
N LYS A 373 15.27 12.25 13.66
CA LYS A 373 16.04 11.98 14.88
C LYS A 373 15.44 12.71 16.08
N GLU A 374 15.01 13.96 15.93
CA GLU A 374 14.31 14.71 16.97
C GLU A 374 13.04 13.97 17.43
N MET A 375 12.20 13.52 16.48
CA MET A 375 10.99 12.73 16.78
C MET A 375 11.33 11.42 17.50
N HIS A 376 12.37 10.71 17.05
CA HIS A 376 12.84 9.49 17.71
C HIS A 376 13.27 9.76 19.17
N CYS A 377 13.99 10.88 19.42
CA CYS A 377 14.36 11.27 20.79
C CYS A 377 13.12 11.55 21.67
N TYR A 378 12.08 12.21 21.14
CA TYR A 378 10.82 12.39 21.86
C TYR A 378 10.13 11.05 22.17
N ILE A 379 10.05 10.14 21.19
CA ILE A 379 9.47 8.79 21.36
C ILE A 379 10.20 8.04 22.49
N MET A 380 11.52 8.09 22.51
CA MET A 380 12.33 7.51 23.60
C MET A 380 12.01 8.17 24.95
N ARG A 381 11.94 9.50 24.98
CA ARG A 381 11.71 10.29 26.20
C ARG A 381 10.34 10.00 26.82
N TYR A 382 9.33 9.76 25.99
CA TYR A 382 7.98 9.40 26.45
C TYR A 382 7.80 7.90 26.71
N GLY A 383 8.82 7.08 26.48
CA GLY A 383 8.77 5.63 26.73
C GLY A 383 7.86 4.86 25.77
N LEU A 384 7.60 5.39 24.57
CA LEU A 384 6.67 4.85 23.58
C LEU A 384 7.29 3.78 22.66
N LEU A 385 8.56 3.44 22.82
CA LEU A 385 9.28 2.46 22.01
C LEU A 385 8.74 1.02 22.13
N LEU A 386 7.87 0.74 23.09
CA LEU A 386 7.23 -0.58 23.25
C LEU A 386 6.09 -0.79 22.27
N ASP A 387 5.57 0.28 21.63
CA ASP A 387 4.53 0.21 20.64
C ASP A 387 5.10 -0.26 19.28
N LEU A 388 4.71 -1.45 18.86
CA LEU A 388 5.15 -2.06 17.61
C LEU A 388 4.75 -1.23 16.37
N PHE A 389 3.59 -0.56 16.42
CA PHE A 389 3.12 0.29 15.33
C PHE A 389 4.05 1.49 15.12
N LEU A 390 4.43 2.13 16.22
CA LEU A 390 5.33 3.28 16.18
C LEU A 390 6.77 2.90 15.76
N LYS A 391 7.23 1.71 16.15
CA LYS A 391 8.52 1.17 15.69
C LYS A 391 8.55 0.97 14.19
N ASN A 392 7.48 0.42 13.62
CA ASN A 392 7.37 0.26 12.17
C ASN A 392 7.44 1.61 11.46
N ALA A 393 6.74 2.62 11.99
CA ALA A 393 6.79 3.97 11.43
C ALA A 393 8.19 4.60 11.51
N LEU A 394 8.94 4.36 12.60
CA LEU A 394 10.34 4.82 12.74
C LEU A 394 11.27 4.12 11.74
N ILE A 395 11.13 2.81 11.59
CA ILE A 395 11.92 2.03 10.61
C ILE A 395 11.66 2.54 9.20
N ASP A 396 10.39 2.71 8.82
CA ASP A 396 9.99 3.24 7.51
C ASP A 396 10.56 4.65 7.29
N MET A 397 10.47 5.53 8.29
CA MET A 397 11.04 6.88 8.27
C MET A 397 12.55 6.86 8.00
N TYR A 398 13.32 6.06 8.75
CA TYR A 398 14.78 6.00 8.58
C TYR A 398 15.16 5.47 7.20
N PHE A 399 14.48 4.44 6.69
CA PHE A 399 14.73 3.92 5.33
C PHE A 399 14.39 4.94 4.24
N LYS A 400 13.29 5.67 4.36
CA LYS A 400 12.93 6.73 3.41
C LYS A 400 13.90 7.91 3.45
N CYS A 401 14.46 8.21 4.62
CA CYS A 401 15.54 9.20 4.77
C CYS A 401 16.94 8.65 4.42
N LYS A 402 17.05 7.43 3.86
CA LYS A 402 18.30 6.75 3.48
C LYS A 402 19.29 6.51 4.64
N ASP A 403 18.83 6.52 5.88
CA ASP A 403 19.62 6.22 7.09
C ASP A 403 19.40 4.77 7.54
N VAL A 404 19.98 3.84 6.79
CA VAL A 404 19.83 2.39 6.98
C VAL A 404 20.37 1.93 8.35
N ASP A 405 21.45 2.54 8.81
CA ASP A 405 22.11 2.16 10.07
C ASP A 405 21.20 2.37 11.29
N ASN A 406 20.49 3.51 11.33
CA ASN A 406 19.57 3.77 12.42
C ASN A 406 18.29 2.94 12.31
N ALA A 407 17.82 2.61 11.11
CA ALA A 407 16.73 1.65 10.92
C ALA A 407 17.08 0.28 11.51
N CYS A 408 18.27 -0.24 11.24
CA CYS A 408 18.79 -1.49 11.79
C CYS A 408 18.90 -1.45 13.32
N LYS A 409 19.40 -0.34 13.90
CA LYS A 409 19.48 -0.18 15.35
C LYS A 409 18.11 -0.22 16.03
N VAL A 410 17.09 0.41 15.43
CA VAL A 410 15.71 0.35 15.95
C VAL A 410 15.15 -1.06 15.87
N PHE A 411 15.49 -1.81 14.82
CA PHE A 411 15.11 -3.22 14.68
C PHE A 411 15.76 -4.10 15.75
N ASP A 412 17.07 -3.97 15.98
CA ASP A 412 17.86 -4.80 16.90
C ASP A 412 17.50 -4.62 18.38
N GLN A 413 16.99 -3.44 18.75
CA GLN A 413 16.55 -3.14 20.13
C GLN A 413 15.32 -3.96 20.57
N ASN A 414 14.90 -4.98 19.80
CA ASN A 414 13.62 -5.64 20.00
C ASN A 414 13.73 -7.14 20.34
N SER A 415 13.20 -7.52 21.50
CA SER A 415 13.02 -8.94 21.89
C SER A 415 11.73 -9.59 21.33
N ALA A 416 10.72 -8.79 20.97
CA ALA A 416 9.43 -9.24 20.43
C ALA A 416 9.25 -8.71 19.00
N VAL A 417 9.75 -9.44 18.02
CA VAL A 417 9.68 -9.05 16.62
C VAL A 417 8.49 -9.73 15.96
N ASP A 418 7.52 -8.93 15.50
CA ASP A 418 6.35 -9.37 14.73
C ASP A 418 6.67 -9.43 13.23
N ILE A 419 5.87 -10.18 12.47
CA ILE A 419 5.95 -10.30 11.02
C ILE A 419 5.86 -8.95 10.31
N VAL A 420 5.15 -7.97 10.90
CA VAL A 420 5.00 -6.63 10.34
C VAL A 420 6.33 -5.88 10.32
N VAL A 421 7.10 -5.99 11.40
CA VAL A 421 8.44 -5.37 11.51
C VAL A 421 9.41 -5.97 10.47
N TYR A 422 9.38 -7.29 10.30
CA TYR A 422 10.18 -7.95 9.26
C TYR A 422 9.79 -7.48 7.86
N SER A 423 8.50 -7.32 7.58
CA SER A 423 8.02 -6.83 6.29
C SER A 423 8.47 -5.39 6.03
N ALA A 424 8.45 -4.53 7.05
CA ALA A 424 8.94 -3.16 6.96
C ALA A 424 10.46 -3.10 6.68
N MET A 425 11.26 -3.94 7.35
CA MET A 425 12.70 -4.06 7.09
C MET A 425 12.98 -4.52 5.66
N ILE A 426 12.30 -5.57 5.18
CA ILE A 426 12.44 -6.08 3.82
C ILE A 426 12.11 -4.98 2.80
N SER A 427 10.96 -4.29 2.97
CA SER A 427 10.56 -3.19 2.09
C SER A 427 11.55 -2.04 2.11
N GLY A 428 12.09 -1.70 3.30
CA GLY A 428 13.07 -0.64 3.46
C GLY A 428 14.40 -0.92 2.78
N PHE A 429 14.93 -2.14 2.89
CA PHE A 429 16.14 -2.55 2.16
C PHE A 429 15.92 -2.54 0.66
N VAL A 430 14.77 -3.04 0.19
CA VAL A 430 14.40 -3.00 -1.24
C VAL A 430 14.35 -1.57 -1.76
N LEU A 431 13.73 -0.64 -1.01
CA LEU A 431 13.63 0.78 -1.37
C LEU A 431 15.02 1.43 -1.54
N ASN A 432 16.01 0.99 -0.75
CA ASN A 432 17.39 1.49 -0.82
C ASN A 432 18.30 0.68 -1.77
N GLY A 433 17.74 -0.23 -2.58
CA GLY A 433 18.50 -1.04 -3.53
C GLY A 433 19.32 -2.17 -2.92
N MET A 434 19.19 -2.42 -1.62
CA MET A 434 19.93 -3.43 -0.86
C MET A 434 19.20 -4.78 -0.91
N SER A 435 19.13 -5.35 -2.10
CA SER A 435 18.35 -6.58 -2.36
C SER A 435 18.88 -7.82 -1.62
N ILE A 436 20.20 -7.90 -1.37
CA ILE A 436 20.82 -9.01 -0.64
C ILE A 436 20.39 -8.99 0.82
N ASP A 437 20.47 -7.84 1.46
CA ASP A 437 20.10 -7.66 2.87
C ASP A 437 18.59 -7.92 3.09
N ALA A 438 17.75 -7.51 2.13
CA ALA A 438 16.32 -7.82 2.14
C ALA A 438 16.07 -9.35 2.16
N LEU A 439 16.80 -10.11 1.36
CA LEU A 439 16.71 -11.58 1.33
C LEU A 439 17.26 -12.22 2.60
N GLU A 440 18.30 -11.66 3.22
CA GLU A 440 18.82 -12.13 4.50
C GLU A 440 17.79 -11.95 5.61
N VAL A 441 17.16 -10.78 5.70
CA VAL A 441 16.09 -10.53 6.68
C VAL A 441 14.91 -11.50 6.45
N PHE A 442 14.56 -11.79 5.20
CA PHE A 442 13.55 -12.79 4.88
C PHE A 442 13.97 -14.21 5.34
N ARG A 443 15.24 -14.59 5.19
CA ARG A 443 15.77 -15.85 5.74
C ARG A 443 15.68 -15.90 7.25
N TRP A 444 16.01 -14.82 7.96
CA TRP A 444 15.89 -14.74 9.42
C TRP A 444 14.43 -14.93 9.87
N LEU A 445 13.46 -14.32 9.17
CA LEU A 445 12.05 -14.54 9.43
C LEU A 445 11.67 -16.02 9.34
N LEU A 446 12.16 -16.72 8.30
CA LEU A 446 11.92 -18.16 8.11
C LEU A 446 12.61 -19.01 9.21
N CYS A 447 13.85 -18.70 9.60
CA CYS A 447 14.57 -19.35 10.67
C CYS A 447 13.84 -19.26 12.02
N LYS A 448 13.16 -18.13 12.28
CA LYS A 448 12.31 -17.95 13.46
C LYS A 448 10.95 -18.65 13.36
N LYS A 449 10.72 -19.45 12.31
CA LYS A 449 9.47 -20.20 12.05
C LYS A 449 8.22 -19.31 11.95
N LEU A 450 8.39 -18.02 11.66
CA LEU A 450 7.29 -17.13 11.36
C LEU A 450 6.76 -17.44 9.95
N LYS A 451 5.45 -17.50 9.81
CA LYS A 451 4.82 -17.80 8.50
C LYS A 451 4.68 -16.51 7.69
N PRO A 452 5.40 -16.32 6.56
CA PRO A 452 5.23 -15.15 5.72
C PRO A 452 3.77 -14.96 5.32
N ASN A 453 3.26 -13.74 5.44
CA ASN A 453 1.94 -13.35 4.95
C ASN A 453 2.04 -12.80 3.51
N ALA A 454 0.91 -12.38 2.95
CA ALA A 454 0.86 -11.84 1.59
C ALA A 454 1.71 -10.56 1.44
N ILE A 455 1.72 -9.69 2.46
CA ILE A 455 2.52 -8.45 2.48
C ILE A 455 4.02 -8.78 2.49
N THR A 456 4.47 -9.71 3.35
CA THR A 456 5.88 -10.12 3.39
C THR A 456 6.34 -10.68 2.04
N LEU A 457 5.49 -11.52 1.39
CA LEU A 457 5.83 -12.12 0.10
C LEU A 457 5.87 -11.09 -1.01
N SER A 458 4.92 -10.13 -1.05
CA SER A 458 4.96 -9.04 -2.03
C SER A 458 6.15 -8.10 -1.83
N SER A 459 6.58 -7.88 -0.57
CA SER A 459 7.75 -7.02 -0.26
C SER A 459 9.09 -7.65 -0.65
N VAL A 460 9.22 -8.98 -0.64
CA VAL A 460 10.48 -9.65 -0.98
C VAL A 460 10.65 -9.91 -2.49
N LEU A 461 9.57 -9.96 -3.27
CA LEU A 461 9.63 -10.17 -4.72
C LEU A 461 10.48 -9.13 -5.47
N PRO A 462 10.38 -7.81 -5.15
CA PRO A 462 11.24 -6.80 -5.77
C PRO A 462 12.74 -6.99 -5.48
N ALA A 463 13.12 -7.62 -4.36
CA ALA A 463 14.52 -7.97 -4.10
C ALA A 463 15.02 -9.04 -5.11
N CYS A 464 14.19 -10.03 -5.44
CA CYS A 464 14.51 -11.00 -6.49
C CYS A 464 14.63 -10.34 -7.87
N ALA A 465 13.77 -9.35 -8.15
CA ALA A 465 13.81 -8.55 -9.36
C ALA A 465 15.10 -7.73 -9.46
N GLY A 466 15.52 -7.07 -8.37
CA GLY A 466 16.75 -6.27 -8.31
C GLY A 466 18.03 -7.10 -8.52
N LEU A 467 18.03 -8.37 -8.15
CA LEU A 467 19.12 -9.33 -8.39
C LEU A 467 18.97 -10.09 -9.70
N ALA A 468 17.93 -9.84 -10.48
CA ALA A 468 17.55 -10.62 -11.68
C ALA A 468 17.53 -12.14 -11.43
N SER A 469 17.22 -12.57 -10.20
CA SER A 469 17.25 -13.98 -9.77
C SER A 469 15.92 -14.68 -10.04
N LEU A 470 15.74 -15.15 -11.26
CA LEU A 470 14.54 -15.86 -11.69
C LEU A 470 14.22 -17.08 -10.82
N LYS A 471 15.25 -17.85 -10.42
CA LYS A 471 15.08 -19.09 -9.61
C LYS A 471 14.44 -18.81 -8.26
N LEU A 472 14.94 -17.82 -7.52
CA LEU A 472 14.37 -17.41 -6.23
C LEU A 472 12.95 -16.88 -6.40
N GLY A 473 12.70 -16.08 -7.44
CA GLY A 473 11.37 -15.59 -7.77
C GLY A 473 10.37 -16.72 -8.02
N GLN A 474 10.77 -17.78 -8.73
CA GLN A 474 9.92 -18.96 -8.97
C GLN A 474 9.66 -19.76 -7.68
N GLU A 475 10.63 -19.89 -6.80
CA GLU A 475 10.45 -20.55 -5.50
C GLU A 475 9.43 -19.80 -4.62
N LEU A 476 9.51 -18.47 -4.59
CA LEU A 476 8.54 -17.62 -3.89
C LEU A 476 7.15 -17.71 -4.53
N HIS A 477 7.05 -17.68 -5.87
CA HIS A 477 5.79 -17.88 -6.58
C HIS A 477 5.16 -19.24 -6.23
N GLY A 478 5.94 -20.32 -6.20
CA GLY A 478 5.47 -21.64 -5.75
C GLY A 478 4.96 -21.65 -4.29
N ASN A 479 5.53 -20.81 -3.42
CA ASN A 479 5.03 -20.62 -2.05
C ASN A 479 3.70 -19.84 -2.01
N ILE A 480 3.56 -18.81 -2.84
CA ILE A 480 2.34 -18.01 -3.01
C ILE A 480 1.19 -18.90 -3.48
N ILE A 481 1.42 -19.76 -4.49
CA ILE A 481 0.44 -20.73 -5.00
C ILE A 481 -0.02 -21.68 -3.90
N ARG A 482 0.93 -22.31 -3.20
CA ARG A 482 0.61 -23.24 -2.09
C ARG A 482 -0.21 -22.62 -0.97
N LYS A 483 -0.12 -21.31 -0.78
CA LYS A 483 -0.90 -20.55 0.22
C LYS A 483 -2.21 -19.99 -0.32
N GLY A 484 -2.51 -20.15 -1.61
CA GLY A 484 -3.70 -19.60 -2.24
C GLY A 484 -3.75 -18.06 -2.26
N LEU A 485 -2.59 -17.39 -2.37
CA LEU A 485 -2.47 -15.94 -2.32
C LEU A 485 -2.40 -15.28 -3.71
N GLU A 486 -2.47 -16.06 -4.78
CA GLU A 486 -2.37 -15.56 -6.17
C GLU A 486 -3.48 -14.57 -6.55
N GLY A 487 -4.67 -14.70 -5.96
CA GLY A 487 -5.82 -13.85 -6.28
C GLY A 487 -5.74 -12.43 -5.68
N ARG A 488 -4.70 -12.08 -4.93
CA ARG A 488 -4.55 -10.74 -4.35
C ARG A 488 -3.83 -9.82 -5.32
N CYS A 489 -4.45 -8.69 -5.69
CA CYS A 489 -3.94 -7.74 -6.68
C CYS A 489 -2.48 -7.32 -6.44
N TYR A 490 -2.12 -6.91 -5.22
CA TYR A 490 -0.77 -6.45 -4.91
C TYR A 490 0.30 -7.57 -4.97
N VAL A 491 -0.07 -8.85 -4.75
CA VAL A 491 0.84 -10.00 -4.92
C VAL A 491 1.03 -10.29 -6.40
N GLY A 492 -0.05 -10.24 -7.18
CA GLY A 492 -0.02 -10.42 -8.63
C GLY A 492 0.80 -9.35 -9.34
N SER A 493 0.66 -8.06 -8.95
CA SER A 493 1.49 -6.97 -9.47
C SER A 493 2.97 -7.17 -9.17
N ALA A 494 3.32 -7.53 -7.92
CA ALA A 494 4.71 -7.79 -7.54
C ALA A 494 5.33 -9.00 -8.29
N LEU A 495 4.54 -10.06 -8.53
CA LEU A 495 4.97 -11.21 -9.35
C LEU A 495 5.19 -10.81 -10.81
N THR A 496 4.28 -10.01 -11.37
CA THR A 496 4.38 -9.52 -12.75
C THR A 496 5.64 -8.68 -12.94
N ASP A 497 5.91 -7.73 -12.04
CA ASP A 497 7.11 -6.89 -12.05
C ASP A 497 8.39 -7.74 -11.90
N MET A 498 8.40 -8.69 -10.96
CA MET A 498 9.52 -9.59 -10.75
C MET A 498 9.85 -10.41 -12.01
N TYR A 499 8.85 -11.01 -12.64
CA TYR A 499 9.09 -11.78 -13.88
C TYR A 499 9.57 -10.90 -15.02
N ALA A 500 9.01 -9.68 -15.15
CA ALA A 500 9.41 -8.74 -16.19
C ALA A 500 10.87 -8.29 -16.03
N LYS A 501 11.29 -7.93 -14.82
CA LYS A 501 12.68 -7.54 -14.53
C LYS A 501 13.67 -8.69 -14.64
N CYS A 502 13.21 -9.94 -14.47
CA CYS A 502 13.99 -11.14 -14.77
C CYS A 502 13.97 -11.52 -16.26
N GLY A 503 13.45 -10.68 -17.17
CA GLY A 503 13.39 -10.92 -18.61
C GLY A 503 12.34 -11.96 -19.07
N ARG A 504 11.42 -12.37 -18.17
CA ARG A 504 10.38 -13.38 -18.46
C ARG A 504 8.99 -12.75 -18.46
N VAL A 505 8.78 -11.77 -19.35
CA VAL A 505 7.50 -11.07 -19.53
C VAL A 505 6.35 -12.05 -19.86
N ASP A 506 6.66 -13.17 -20.54
CA ASP A 506 5.72 -14.25 -20.83
C ASP A 506 5.06 -14.83 -19.56
N LEU A 507 5.86 -15.08 -18.52
CA LEU A 507 5.35 -15.55 -17.24
C LEU A 507 4.60 -14.46 -16.49
N GLY A 508 5.06 -13.21 -16.54
CA GLY A 508 4.34 -12.05 -15.97
C GLY A 508 2.93 -11.90 -16.58
N HIS A 509 2.84 -11.99 -17.91
CA HIS A 509 1.57 -11.94 -18.63
C HIS A 509 0.63 -13.10 -18.27
N LEU A 510 1.17 -14.30 -18.03
CA LEU A 510 0.41 -15.47 -17.60
C LEU A 510 -0.17 -15.26 -16.19
N VAL A 511 0.62 -14.70 -15.24
CA VAL A 511 0.15 -14.35 -13.90
C VAL A 511 -0.98 -13.33 -13.99
N PHE A 512 -0.77 -12.24 -14.74
CA PHE A 512 -1.77 -11.19 -14.94
C PHE A 512 -3.11 -11.74 -15.49
N ASN A 513 -3.07 -12.64 -16.48
CA ASN A 513 -4.28 -13.21 -17.06
C ASN A 513 -5.04 -14.15 -16.09
N ARG A 514 -4.36 -14.72 -15.08
CA ARG A 514 -5.00 -15.58 -14.06
C ARG A 514 -5.63 -14.80 -12.91
N MET A 515 -5.36 -13.50 -12.80
CA MET A 515 -5.95 -12.66 -11.75
C MET A 515 -7.45 -12.47 -12.01
N ASN A 516 -8.26 -12.68 -10.98
CA ASN A 516 -9.72 -12.50 -11.04
C ASN A 516 -10.11 -11.02 -11.03
N GLU A 517 -9.45 -10.23 -10.19
CA GLU A 517 -9.63 -8.80 -10.07
C GLU A 517 -8.33 -8.10 -10.43
N ARG A 518 -8.43 -7.00 -11.18
CA ARG A 518 -7.30 -6.21 -11.66
C ARG A 518 -7.55 -4.75 -11.35
N ASP A 519 -6.76 -4.21 -10.44
CA ASP A 519 -6.74 -2.78 -10.16
C ASP A 519 -5.83 -2.02 -11.15
N SER A 520 -5.85 -0.69 -11.10
CA SER A 520 -5.00 0.16 -11.97
C SER A 520 -3.51 -0.17 -11.80
N ILE A 521 -3.08 -0.55 -10.60
CA ILE A 521 -1.68 -0.89 -10.31
C ILE A 521 -1.25 -2.14 -11.08
N CYS A 522 -2.12 -3.17 -11.15
CA CYS A 522 -1.86 -4.39 -11.91
C CYS A 522 -1.71 -4.10 -13.41
N TRP A 523 -2.62 -3.28 -13.96
CA TRP A 523 -2.56 -2.85 -15.34
C TRP A 523 -1.29 -2.04 -15.64
N ASN A 524 -0.95 -1.07 -14.80
CA ASN A 524 0.25 -0.27 -14.94
C ASN A 524 1.51 -1.11 -14.92
N SER A 525 1.59 -2.09 -14.00
CA SER A 525 2.72 -2.98 -13.90
C SER A 525 2.96 -3.78 -15.17
N ILE A 526 1.93 -4.40 -15.75
CA ILE A 526 2.09 -5.22 -16.96
C ILE A 526 2.34 -4.37 -18.21
N ILE A 527 1.66 -3.22 -18.36
CA ILE A 527 1.85 -2.32 -19.51
C ILE A 527 3.28 -1.77 -19.51
N THR A 528 3.75 -1.26 -18.37
CA THR A 528 5.12 -0.77 -18.21
C THR A 528 6.14 -1.88 -18.48
N SER A 529 5.89 -3.08 -17.93
CA SER A 529 6.75 -4.24 -18.12
C SER A 529 6.89 -4.63 -19.58
N CYS A 530 5.80 -4.65 -20.34
CA CYS A 530 5.82 -4.95 -21.76
C CYS A 530 6.56 -3.87 -22.57
N SER A 531 6.33 -2.59 -22.23
CA SER A 531 6.99 -1.47 -22.87
C SER A 531 8.52 -1.50 -22.70
N GLN A 532 8.99 -1.79 -21.47
CA GLN A 532 10.42 -1.81 -21.12
C GLN A 532 11.18 -3.03 -21.66
N ASN A 533 10.49 -4.16 -21.84
CA ASN A 533 11.08 -5.42 -22.30
C ASN A 533 10.95 -5.63 -23.82
N GLY A 534 10.83 -4.58 -24.62
CA GLY A 534 10.83 -4.66 -26.08
C GLY A 534 9.58 -5.30 -26.67
N LYS A 535 8.43 -5.25 -25.96
CA LYS A 535 7.11 -5.71 -26.43
C LYS A 535 6.08 -4.56 -26.42
N PRO A 536 6.37 -3.41 -27.01
CA PRO A 536 5.50 -2.23 -26.94
C PRO A 536 4.14 -2.43 -27.63
N GLU A 537 4.05 -3.31 -28.64
CA GLU A 537 2.78 -3.68 -29.27
C GLU A 537 1.80 -4.31 -28.28
N VAL A 538 2.32 -5.24 -27.46
CA VAL A 538 1.52 -5.90 -26.42
C VAL A 538 1.10 -4.88 -25.36
N ALA A 539 1.95 -3.91 -25.03
CA ALA A 539 1.60 -2.85 -24.09
C ALA A 539 0.42 -1.98 -24.58
N ILE A 540 0.42 -1.62 -25.87
CA ILE A 540 -0.68 -0.85 -26.49
C ILE A 540 -1.97 -1.69 -26.51
N ASP A 541 -1.91 -2.97 -26.82
CA ASP A 541 -3.07 -3.85 -26.81
C ASP A 541 -3.65 -4.02 -25.39
N LEU A 542 -2.77 -4.15 -24.37
CA LEU A 542 -3.19 -4.18 -22.96
C LEU A 542 -3.85 -2.87 -22.53
N PHE A 543 -3.33 -1.72 -22.97
CA PHE A 543 -3.96 -0.42 -22.70
C PHE A 543 -5.36 -0.33 -23.29
N ARG A 544 -5.56 -0.84 -24.52
CA ARG A 544 -6.89 -0.91 -25.15
C ARG A 544 -7.83 -1.85 -24.39
N ARG A 545 -7.31 -3.02 -23.96
CA ARG A 545 -8.08 -4.00 -23.21
C ARG A 545 -8.52 -3.45 -21.84
N MET A 546 -7.64 -2.72 -21.14
CA MET A 546 -7.97 -2.02 -19.90
C MET A 546 -9.20 -1.10 -20.08
N ARG A 547 -9.25 -0.39 -21.22
CA ARG A 547 -10.38 0.46 -21.58
C ARG A 547 -11.68 -0.33 -21.81
N MET A 548 -11.58 -1.49 -22.47
CA MET A 548 -12.75 -2.34 -22.74
C MET A 548 -13.31 -2.97 -21.47
N GLU A 549 -12.45 -3.27 -20.50
CA GLU A 549 -12.84 -3.81 -19.19
C GLU A 549 -13.36 -2.72 -18.23
N GLY A 550 -13.34 -1.44 -18.62
CA GLY A 550 -13.87 -0.31 -17.82
C GLY A 550 -13.01 0.08 -16.63
N ALA A 551 -11.75 -0.34 -16.58
CA ALA A 551 -10.85 0.03 -15.52
C ALA A 551 -10.46 1.52 -15.61
N GLU A 552 -10.29 2.16 -14.45
CA GLU A 552 -9.90 3.57 -14.38
C GLU A 552 -8.43 3.76 -14.77
N TYR A 553 -8.18 4.79 -15.58
CA TYR A 553 -6.84 5.21 -15.95
C TYR A 553 -6.29 6.21 -14.95
N ASP A 554 -5.02 6.09 -14.66
CA ASP A 554 -4.26 7.08 -13.92
C ASP A 554 -3.13 7.69 -14.80
N PRO A 555 -2.44 8.76 -14.36
CA PRO A 555 -1.33 9.34 -15.11
C PRO A 555 -0.20 8.35 -15.42
N VAL A 556 0.01 7.35 -14.54
CA VAL A 556 1.02 6.30 -14.73
C VAL A 556 0.66 5.39 -15.90
N THR A 557 -0.62 5.00 -16.01
CA THR A 557 -1.12 4.22 -17.17
C THR A 557 -0.87 4.95 -18.47
N ILE A 558 -1.19 6.25 -18.50
CA ILE A 558 -1.05 7.10 -19.69
C ILE A 558 0.42 7.23 -20.06
N SER A 559 1.31 7.51 -19.10
CA SER A 559 2.74 7.64 -19.35
C SER A 559 3.37 6.34 -19.86
N ALA A 560 2.95 5.18 -19.33
CA ALA A 560 3.40 3.87 -19.78
C ALA A 560 2.93 3.56 -21.21
N ALA A 561 1.69 3.90 -21.56
CA ALA A 561 1.16 3.73 -22.90
C ALA A 561 1.83 4.68 -23.92
N LEU A 562 2.10 5.94 -23.55
CA LEU A 562 2.86 6.90 -24.37
C LEU A 562 4.31 6.44 -24.58
N SER A 563 4.96 5.88 -23.55
CA SER A 563 6.29 5.28 -23.67
C SER A 563 6.29 4.09 -24.66
N ALA A 564 5.25 3.26 -24.65
CA ALA A 564 5.11 2.19 -25.64
C ALA A 564 4.93 2.75 -27.05
N CYS A 565 4.13 3.81 -27.24
CA CYS A 565 3.99 4.52 -28.52
C CYS A 565 5.32 5.12 -29.01
N SER A 566 6.09 5.68 -28.09
CA SER A 566 7.42 6.24 -28.28
C SER A 566 8.39 5.19 -28.86
N ASN A 567 8.44 4.01 -28.22
CA ASN A 567 9.30 2.90 -28.60
C ASN A 567 8.97 2.29 -29.97
N LEU A 568 7.69 2.37 -30.39
CA LEU A 568 7.23 1.94 -31.73
C LEU A 568 7.25 3.04 -32.76
N SER A 569 7.55 4.28 -32.39
CA SER A 569 7.32 5.46 -33.25
C SER A 569 5.88 5.54 -33.77
N ALA A 570 4.91 5.07 -32.98
CA ALA A 570 3.49 4.92 -33.36
C ALA A 570 2.73 6.24 -33.13
N LEU A 571 2.99 7.26 -33.96
CA LEU A 571 2.44 8.60 -33.85
C LEU A 571 0.92 8.63 -33.83
N HIS A 572 0.27 7.77 -34.61
CA HIS A 572 -1.20 7.73 -34.68
C HIS A 572 -1.84 7.38 -33.34
N TYR A 573 -1.31 6.36 -32.66
CA TYR A 573 -1.78 5.95 -31.32
C TYR A 573 -1.47 7.00 -30.26
N GLY A 574 -0.28 7.60 -30.32
CA GLY A 574 0.10 8.72 -29.46
C GLY A 574 -0.87 9.89 -29.56
N LYS A 575 -1.29 10.27 -30.78
CA LYS A 575 -2.32 11.30 -31.01
C LYS A 575 -3.69 10.92 -30.46
N GLN A 576 -4.07 9.65 -30.49
CA GLN A 576 -5.33 9.18 -29.87
C GLN A 576 -5.30 9.31 -28.35
N ILE A 577 -4.16 8.94 -27.71
CA ILE A 577 -3.98 9.09 -26.28
C ILE A 577 -4.00 10.58 -25.90
N HIS A 578 -3.29 11.44 -26.65
CA HIS A 578 -3.33 12.89 -26.43
C HIS A 578 -4.75 13.45 -26.52
N SER A 579 -5.52 13.05 -27.55
CA SER A 579 -6.92 13.46 -27.69
C SER A 579 -7.82 12.95 -26.55
N PHE A 580 -7.46 11.81 -25.95
CA PHE A 580 -8.12 11.30 -24.77
C PHE A 580 -7.79 12.14 -23.53
N MET A 581 -6.51 12.52 -23.33
CA MET A 581 -6.08 13.38 -22.23
C MET A 581 -6.80 14.74 -22.25
N ILE A 582 -6.95 15.36 -23.42
CA ILE A 582 -7.66 16.65 -23.57
C ILE A 582 -9.13 16.55 -23.13
N ARG A 583 -9.79 15.41 -23.37
CA ARG A 583 -11.24 15.23 -23.05
C ARG A 583 -11.51 14.84 -21.60
N ASN A 584 -10.50 14.43 -20.86
CA ASN A 584 -10.63 13.97 -19.48
C ASN A 584 -9.83 14.88 -18.55
N PRO A 585 -10.17 14.94 -17.25
CA PRO A 585 -9.55 15.88 -16.29
C PRO A 585 -8.08 15.60 -15.95
N PHE A 586 -7.36 14.83 -16.77
CA PHE A 586 -5.91 14.60 -16.66
C PHE A 586 -5.06 15.75 -17.21
N ASN A 587 -5.70 16.89 -17.53
CA ASN A 587 -5.14 18.04 -18.25
C ASN A 587 -4.14 18.86 -17.42
N SER A 588 -3.33 18.29 -16.54
CA SER A 588 -2.24 19.02 -15.87
C SER A 588 -1.35 18.09 -15.03
N ASP A 589 -1.26 16.80 -15.41
CA ASP A 589 -0.30 15.93 -14.73
C ASP A 589 1.06 16.02 -15.43
N ILE A 590 2.07 16.50 -14.69
CA ILE A 590 3.43 16.73 -15.17
C ILE A 590 4.06 15.45 -15.77
N PHE A 591 3.77 14.27 -15.20
CA PHE A 591 4.36 13.02 -15.67
C PHE A 591 3.78 12.58 -17.00
N ALA A 592 2.44 12.68 -17.14
CA ALA A 592 1.76 12.37 -18.41
C ALA A 592 2.15 13.34 -19.51
N ASP A 593 2.24 14.64 -19.23
CA ASP A 593 2.64 15.67 -20.17
C ASP A 593 4.12 15.50 -20.60
N SER A 594 5.02 15.18 -19.67
CA SER A 594 6.43 14.90 -19.97
C SER A 594 6.57 13.67 -20.87
N ALA A 595 5.79 12.61 -20.64
CA ALA A 595 5.76 11.43 -21.49
C ALA A 595 5.19 11.75 -22.88
N LEU A 596 4.25 12.70 -22.98
CA LEU A 596 3.69 13.16 -24.25
C LEU A 596 4.72 13.94 -25.07
N VAL A 597 5.51 14.81 -24.43
CA VAL A 597 6.66 15.50 -25.06
C VAL A 597 7.65 14.47 -25.61
N ASP A 598 8.06 13.48 -24.82
CA ASP A 598 8.98 12.41 -25.23
C ASP A 598 8.41 11.60 -26.42
N MET A 599 7.13 11.26 -26.36
CA MET A 599 6.46 10.52 -27.44
C MET A 599 6.47 11.30 -28.76
N TYR A 600 6.09 12.59 -28.75
CA TYR A 600 6.12 13.37 -29.99
C TYR A 600 7.54 13.56 -30.52
N ALA A 601 8.50 13.77 -29.64
CA ALA A 601 9.92 13.89 -30.00
C ALA A 601 10.45 12.63 -30.71
N LYS A 602 10.25 11.46 -30.08
CA LYS A 602 10.71 10.17 -30.63
C LYS A 602 9.95 9.74 -31.90
N CYS A 603 8.70 10.22 -32.05
CA CYS A 603 7.96 10.07 -33.31
C CYS A 603 8.33 11.09 -34.37
N GLY A 604 9.38 11.91 -34.18
CA GLY A 604 9.90 12.87 -35.14
C GLY A 604 9.07 14.17 -35.29
N ASN A 605 8.16 14.48 -34.36
CA ASN A 605 7.32 15.68 -34.46
C ASN A 605 7.71 16.71 -33.37
N LEU A 606 8.81 17.42 -33.62
CA LEU A 606 9.35 18.39 -32.66
C LEU A 606 8.41 19.59 -32.43
N ASP A 607 7.65 20.02 -33.45
CA ASP A 607 6.71 21.15 -33.31
C ASP A 607 5.62 20.85 -32.31
N LEU A 608 5.04 19.66 -32.36
CA LEU A 608 4.03 19.24 -31.38
C LEU A 608 4.65 19.00 -29.99
N ALA A 609 5.87 18.46 -29.92
CA ALA A 609 6.59 18.31 -28.66
C ALA A 609 6.82 19.65 -27.98
N GLN A 610 7.28 20.66 -28.74
CA GLN A 610 7.49 22.03 -28.27
C GLN A 610 6.16 22.68 -27.85
N HIS A 611 5.10 22.51 -28.63
CA HIS A 611 3.78 23.06 -28.31
C HIS A 611 3.26 22.50 -26.99
N VAL A 612 3.31 21.16 -26.78
CA VAL A 612 2.91 20.53 -25.52
C VAL A 612 3.75 21.06 -24.36
N PHE A 613 5.08 21.13 -24.53
CA PHE A 613 5.98 21.65 -23.50
C PHE A 613 5.66 23.10 -23.12
N ASP A 614 5.37 23.97 -24.10
CA ASP A 614 5.08 25.38 -23.83
C ASP A 614 3.69 25.59 -23.17
N THR A 615 2.73 24.68 -23.43
CA THR A 615 1.38 24.72 -22.86
C THR A 615 1.28 24.07 -21.47
N MET A 616 2.30 23.35 -21.00
CA MET A 616 2.32 22.79 -19.63
C MET A 616 2.20 23.90 -18.59
N GLU A 617 1.23 23.77 -17.67
CA GLU A 617 1.01 24.70 -16.56
C GLU A 617 2.18 24.71 -15.57
N SER A 618 2.72 23.55 -15.28
CA SER A 618 3.88 23.36 -14.42
C SER A 618 4.93 22.52 -15.13
N LYS A 619 6.20 22.83 -14.89
CA LYS A 619 7.36 22.15 -15.47
C LYS A 619 8.28 21.63 -14.37
N ASN A 620 8.94 20.50 -14.60
CA ASN A 620 9.96 19.94 -13.71
C ASN A 620 11.22 19.61 -14.52
N GLU A 621 12.26 19.15 -13.84
CA GLU A 621 13.53 18.77 -14.48
C GLU A 621 13.32 17.71 -15.57
N VAL A 622 12.38 16.76 -15.38
CA VAL A 622 12.10 15.71 -16.37
C VAL A 622 11.53 16.29 -17.66
N SER A 623 10.58 17.23 -17.57
CA SER A 623 9.99 17.86 -18.76
C SER A 623 11.02 18.69 -19.53
N TRP A 624 11.91 19.41 -18.81
CA TRP A 624 13.03 20.12 -19.43
C TRP A 624 14.00 19.16 -20.11
N ASN A 625 14.40 18.09 -19.43
CA ASN A 625 15.29 17.08 -19.99
C ASN A 625 14.70 16.41 -21.23
N SER A 626 13.40 16.13 -21.25
CA SER A 626 12.73 15.53 -22.41
C SER A 626 12.77 16.42 -23.63
N ILE A 627 12.50 17.72 -23.50
CA ILE A 627 12.53 18.62 -24.66
C ILE A 627 13.97 18.96 -25.10
N ILE A 628 14.92 19.12 -24.19
CA ILE A 628 16.33 19.33 -24.49
C ILE A 628 16.90 18.11 -25.26
N ALA A 629 16.59 16.89 -24.78
CA ALA A 629 16.98 15.64 -25.42
C ALA A 629 16.32 15.50 -26.82
N ALA A 630 15.07 15.93 -26.96
CA ALA A 630 14.37 15.94 -28.24
C ALA A 630 15.16 16.72 -29.31
N TYR A 631 15.48 17.97 -29.01
CA TYR A 631 16.26 18.79 -29.94
C TYR A 631 17.71 18.28 -30.12
N GLY A 632 18.32 17.76 -29.04
CA GLY A 632 19.64 17.17 -29.08
C GLY A 632 19.76 15.98 -30.04
N ASN A 633 18.84 15.02 -29.89
CA ASN A 633 18.79 13.80 -30.69
C ASN A 633 18.48 14.06 -32.17
N HIS A 634 17.75 15.14 -32.46
CA HIS A 634 17.49 15.57 -33.85
C HIS A 634 18.55 16.51 -34.46
N GLY A 635 19.68 16.73 -33.76
CA GLY A 635 20.80 17.54 -34.27
C GLY A 635 20.60 19.05 -34.25
N HIS A 636 19.56 19.53 -33.55
CA HIS A 636 19.25 20.95 -33.43
C HIS A 636 19.99 21.60 -32.25
N LEU A 637 21.34 21.63 -32.29
CA LEU A 637 22.21 22.10 -31.20
C LEU A 637 21.82 23.50 -30.68
N LYS A 638 21.53 24.45 -31.59
CA LYS A 638 21.21 25.83 -31.20
C LYS A 638 19.97 25.91 -30.32
N GLN A 639 18.93 25.19 -30.69
CA GLN A 639 17.69 25.10 -29.90
C GLN A 639 17.89 24.36 -28.60
N CYS A 640 18.66 23.28 -28.61
CA CYS A 640 19.04 22.52 -27.42
C CYS A 640 19.71 23.40 -26.36
N LEU A 641 20.71 24.19 -26.76
CA LEU A 641 21.42 25.13 -25.87
C LEU A 641 20.56 26.32 -25.44
N ALA A 642 19.67 26.83 -26.30
CA ALA A 642 18.71 27.87 -25.91
C ALA A 642 17.74 27.41 -24.84
N LEU A 643 17.27 26.15 -24.93
CA LEU A 643 16.40 25.54 -23.91
C LEU A 643 17.18 25.26 -22.63
N PHE A 644 18.41 24.83 -22.71
CA PHE A 644 19.27 24.66 -21.53
C PHE A 644 19.44 25.98 -20.77
N HIS A 645 19.75 27.09 -21.40
CA HIS A 645 19.86 28.39 -20.73
C HIS A 645 18.50 28.87 -20.21
N ARG A 646 17.40 28.62 -20.93
CA ARG A 646 16.05 28.94 -20.47
C ARG A 646 15.67 28.14 -19.20
N MET A 647 16.10 26.88 -19.08
CA MET A 647 15.94 26.06 -17.90
C MET A 647 16.65 26.68 -16.68
N GLU A 648 17.88 27.15 -16.86
CA GLU A 648 18.65 27.84 -15.83
C GLU A 648 18.00 29.17 -15.41
N ASP A 649 17.57 29.98 -16.37
CA ASP A 649 16.91 31.28 -16.14
C ASP A 649 15.62 31.13 -15.34
N GLN A 650 14.94 29.98 -15.47
CA GLN A 650 13.74 29.67 -14.69
C GLN A 650 14.04 29.04 -13.31
N GLY A 651 15.32 28.91 -12.94
CA GLY A 651 15.77 28.45 -11.64
C GLY A 651 15.82 26.91 -11.49
N PHE A 652 15.65 26.15 -12.57
CA PHE A 652 15.81 24.70 -12.54
C PHE A 652 17.30 24.34 -12.63
N GLN A 653 17.71 23.38 -11.80
CA GLN A 653 19.10 22.91 -11.80
C GLN A 653 19.30 21.83 -12.86
N PRO A 654 20.28 22.01 -13.80
CA PRO A 654 20.64 20.94 -14.72
C PRO A 654 21.20 19.73 -13.99
N ASP A 655 20.81 18.55 -14.42
CA ASP A 655 21.24 17.27 -13.88
C ASP A 655 22.10 16.46 -14.87
N HIS A 656 22.45 15.24 -14.50
CA HIS A 656 23.22 14.33 -15.34
C HIS A 656 22.51 14.00 -16.67
N VAL A 657 21.16 13.97 -16.72
CA VAL A 657 20.39 13.70 -17.94
C VAL A 657 20.42 14.90 -18.88
N THR A 658 20.36 16.11 -18.35
CA THR A 658 20.49 17.36 -19.10
C THR A 658 21.84 17.39 -19.87
N PHE A 659 22.95 17.10 -19.18
CA PHE A 659 24.27 17.10 -19.79
C PHE A 659 24.46 15.96 -20.79
N LEU A 660 23.84 14.79 -20.53
CA LEU A 660 23.83 13.69 -21.48
C LEU A 660 23.19 14.10 -22.83
N ALA A 661 22.02 14.79 -22.74
CA ALA A 661 21.33 15.31 -23.93
C ALA A 661 22.18 16.34 -24.71
N ILE A 662 22.87 17.25 -24.02
CA ILE A 662 23.74 18.26 -24.60
C ILE A 662 24.95 17.60 -25.28
N LEU A 663 25.62 16.66 -24.63
CA LEU A 663 26.73 15.92 -25.19
C LEU A 663 26.31 15.11 -26.43
N SER A 664 25.14 14.50 -26.43
CA SER A 664 24.56 13.84 -27.59
C SER A 664 24.35 14.85 -28.76
N ALA A 665 23.82 16.05 -28.45
CA ALA A 665 23.65 17.11 -29.45
C ALA A 665 24.96 17.53 -30.09
N PHE A 666 26.05 17.69 -29.32
CA PHE A 666 27.39 17.97 -29.85
C PHE A 666 27.92 16.81 -30.68
N GLY A 667 27.64 15.57 -30.31
CA GLY A 667 27.99 14.38 -31.10
C GLY A 667 27.33 14.36 -32.47
N HIS A 668 26.18 15.00 -32.65
CA HIS A 668 25.51 15.16 -33.95
C HIS A 668 25.95 16.40 -34.74
N SER A 669 26.32 17.48 -34.07
CA SER A 669 26.66 18.78 -34.71
C SER A 669 28.10 18.89 -35.20
N GLY A 670 29.02 18.12 -34.63
CA GLY A 670 30.44 18.16 -35.03
C GLY A 670 31.33 19.11 -34.23
N ASP A 671 30.81 19.80 -33.30
CA ASP A 671 31.60 20.74 -32.50
C ASP A 671 32.24 20.05 -31.27
N VAL A 672 33.28 19.28 -31.55
CA VAL A 672 33.96 18.40 -30.59
C VAL A 672 34.61 19.20 -29.45
N GLU A 673 35.17 20.39 -29.72
CA GLU A 673 35.82 21.17 -28.67
C GLU A 673 34.83 21.79 -27.69
N GLU A 674 33.69 22.30 -28.18
CA GLU A 674 32.64 22.79 -27.29
C GLU A 674 32.00 21.64 -26.52
N GLY A 675 31.80 20.46 -27.11
CA GLY A 675 31.30 19.28 -26.41
C GLY A 675 32.22 18.88 -25.24
N LYS A 676 33.56 18.89 -25.47
CA LYS A 676 34.54 18.65 -24.41
C LYS A 676 34.49 19.72 -23.32
N ARG A 677 34.26 20.99 -23.70
CA ARG A 677 34.09 22.09 -22.78
C ARG A 677 32.85 21.89 -21.89
N TYR A 678 31.71 21.50 -22.47
CA TYR A 678 30.48 21.23 -21.66
C TYR A 678 30.65 20.02 -20.76
N PHE A 679 31.39 18.99 -21.12
CA PHE A 679 31.76 17.89 -20.24
C PHE A 679 32.58 18.38 -19.02
N ASN A 680 33.49 19.33 -19.21
CA ASN A 680 34.24 19.94 -18.12
C ASN A 680 33.36 20.89 -17.27
N ILE A 681 32.47 21.65 -17.89
CA ILE A 681 31.49 22.52 -17.19
C ILE A 681 30.63 21.68 -16.24
N MET A 682 30.11 20.52 -16.68
CA MET A 682 29.33 19.59 -15.86
C MET A 682 30.06 19.25 -14.55
N THR A 683 31.35 18.99 -14.63
CA THR A 683 32.14 18.58 -13.45
C THR A 683 32.60 19.75 -12.60
N GLN A 684 33.04 20.87 -13.21
CA GLN A 684 33.65 21.99 -12.47
C GLN A 684 32.65 22.99 -11.97
N ASN A 685 31.63 23.31 -12.78
CA ASN A 685 30.65 24.35 -12.41
C ASN A 685 29.43 23.80 -11.66
N TYR A 686 28.98 22.59 -12.05
CA TYR A 686 27.77 21.97 -11.47
C TYR A 686 28.10 20.87 -10.47
N GLY A 687 29.35 20.45 -10.32
CA GLY A 687 29.76 19.43 -9.39
C GLY A 687 29.17 18.03 -9.68
N ILE A 688 28.70 17.81 -10.93
CA ILE A 688 28.08 16.55 -11.33
C ILE A 688 29.18 15.55 -11.69
N SER A 689 29.26 14.45 -10.96
CA SER A 689 30.20 13.37 -11.26
C SER A 689 29.82 12.66 -12.56
N PRO A 690 30.75 12.56 -13.57
CA PRO A 690 30.47 11.88 -14.83
C PRO A 690 30.13 10.41 -14.60
N ARG A 691 29.08 9.92 -15.25
CA ARG A 691 28.70 8.51 -15.31
C ARG A 691 29.18 7.88 -16.59
N ILE A 692 29.03 6.56 -16.71
CA ILE A 692 29.48 5.78 -17.86
C ILE A 692 28.85 6.26 -19.19
N GLU A 693 27.58 6.71 -19.13
CA GLU A 693 26.84 7.23 -20.28
C GLU A 693 27.43 8.55 -20.83
N HIS A 694 27.91 9.42 -19.94
CA HIS A 694 28.59 10.68 -20.39
C HIS A 694 29.90 10.39 -21.08
N TYR A 695 30.66 9.42 -20.58
CA TYR A 695 31.88 8.96 -21.24
C TYR A 695 31.57 8.31 -22.60
N ALA A 696 30.50 7.50 -22.66
CA ALA A 696 30.05 6.91 -23.92
C ALA A 696 29.71 7.97 -24.97
N SER A 697 28.97 9.02 -24.60
CA SER A 697 28.64 10.14 -25.50
C SER A 697 29.85 10.91 -25.94
N LEU A 698 30.85 11.13 -25.06
CA LEU A 698 32.08 11.80 -25.38
C LEU A 698 32.94 10.95 -26.35
N ILE A 699 33.00 9.63 -26.12
CA ILE A 699 33.72 8.68 -26.98
C ILE A 699 33.03 8.56 -28.34
N ASP A 700 31.70 8.51 -28.41
CA ASP A 700 30.95 8.53 -29.66
C ASP A 700 31.21 9.80 -30.46
N MET A 701 31.22 10.95 -29.79
CA MET A 701 31.56 12.23 -30.42
C MET A 701 32.97 12.21 -31.04
N PHE A 702 34.00 11.81 -30.28
CA PHE A 702 35.35 11.67 -30.82
C PHE A 702 35.40 10.64 -31.96
N GLY A 703 34.72 9.54 -31.81
CA GLY A 703 34.66 8.44 -32.77
C GLY A 703 34.06 8.87 -34.11
N ARG A 704 32.94 9.58 -34.12
CA ARG A 704 32.27 10.08 -35.33
C ARG A 704 33.15 11.00 -36.15
N TYR A 705 34.00 11.81 -35.51
CA TYR A 705 34.87 12.78 -36.16
C TYR A 705 36.34 12.31 -36.35
N GLY A 706 36.58 11.00 -36.20
CA GLY A 706 37.86 10.38 -36.49
C GLY A 706 38.99 10.63 -35.50
N ARG A 707 38.65 11.23 -34.34
CA ARG A 707 39.63 11.49 -33.25
C ARG A 707 39.79 10.25 -32.36
N LEU A 708 40.13 9.08 -32.98
CA LEU A 708 40.10 7.76 -32.32
C LEU A 708 41.11 7.62 -31.18
N GLU A 709 42.29 8.28 -31.30
CA GLU A 709 43.30 8.26 -30.24
C GLU A 709 42.87 8.99 -29.00
N GLU A 710 42.16 10.13 -29.15
CA GLU A 710 41.57 10.84 -28.00
C GLU A 710 40.42 10.04 -27.35
N ALA A 711 39.60 9.38 -28.15
CA ALA A 711 38.60 8.45 -27.65
C ALA A 711 39.24 7.34 -26.76
N LEU A 712 40.36 6.75 -27.25
CA LEU A 712 41.11 5.76 -26.49
C LEU A 712 41.74 6.33 -25.21
N GLN A 713 42.26 7.59 -25.24
CA GLN A 713 42.77 8.26 -24.06
C GLN A 713 41.68 8.47 -23.01
N VAL A 714 40.47 8.85 -23.42
CA VAL A 714 39.32 8.98 -22.54
C VAL A 714 38.98 7.64 -21.90
N ILE A 715 38.97 6.55 -22.69
CA ILE A 715 38.70 5.19 -22.15
C ILE A 715 39.75 4.81 -21.09
N LYS A 716 41.02 5.07 -21.35
CA LYS A 716 42.11 4.77 -20.38
C LYS A 716 42.06 5.65 -19.11
N GLY A 717 41.50 6.85 -19.22
CA GLY A 717 41.36 7.81 -18.10
C GLY A 717 40.08 7.69 -17.30
N MET A 718 39.18 6.81 -17.68
CA MET A 718 37.89 6.62 -16.95
C MET A 718 38.12 6.04 -15.54
N PRO A 719 37.37 6.50 -14.51
CA PRO A 719 37.43 5.95 -13.17
C PRO A 719 36.72 4.59 -13.02
N PHE A 720 36.06 4.11 -14.05
CA PHE A 720 35.31 2.86 -14.09
C PHE A 720 35.96 1.88 -15.07
N THR A 721 35.66 0.59 -14.89
CA THR A 721 35.98 -0.42 -15.92
C THR A 721 35.03 -0.22 -17.11
N PRO A 722 35.59 -0.03 -18.35
CA PRO A 722 34.79 0.16 -19.56
C PRO A 722 33.88 -1.08 -19.80
N ASP A 723 32.60 -0.82 -20.09
CA ASP A 723 31.63 -1.85 -20.44
C ASP A 723 31.64 -2.19 -21.94
N ALA A 724 30.78 -3.14 -22.34
CA ALA A 724 30.66 -3.54 -23.73
C ALA A 724 30.15 -2.38 -24.65
N GLY A 725 29.34 -1.46 -24.11
CA GLY A 725 28.86 -0.29 -24.84
C GLY A 725 29.98 0.63 -25.24
N ILE A 726 30.90 0.95 -24.32
CA ILE A 726 32.07 1.80 -24.56
C ILE A 726 32.98 1.19 -25.64
N TRP A 727 33.37 -0.08 -25.49
CA TRP A 727 34.21 -0.74 -26.47
C TRP A 727 33.49 -0.93 -27.83
N GLY A 728 32.18 -1.17 -27.81
CA GLY A 728 31.34 -1.27 -28.99
C GLY A 728 31.27 0.04 -29.77
N THR A 729 31.15 1.17 -29.05
CA THR A 729 31.21 2.52 -29.68
C THR A 729 32.54 2.77 -30.36
N LEU A 730 33.67 2.44 -29.71
CA LEU A 730 35.00 2.58 -30.33
C LEU A 730 35.16 1.67 -31.54
N LEU A 731 34.74 0.40 -31.47
CA LEU A 731 34.77 -0.53 -32.60
C LEU A 731 33.92 -0.03 -33.77
N GLY A 732 32.75 0.53 -33.51
CA GLY A 732 31.89 1.17 -34.52
C GLY A 732 32.57 2.33 -35.21
N ALA A 733 33.25 3.20 -34.44
CA ALA A 733 34.03 4.33 -34.96
C ALA A 733 35.24 3.86 -35.79
N CYS A 734 35.96 2.83 -35.33
CA CYS A 734 37.06 2.24 -36.08
C CYS A 734 36.62 1.71 -37.44
N ARG A 735 35.41 1.14 -37.53
CA ARG A 735 34.86 0.73 -38.84
C ARG A 735 34.65 1.90 -39.79
N VAL A 736 34.07 3.01 -39.30
CA VAL A 736 33.79 4.20 -40.13
C VAL A 736 35.08 4.79 -40.69
N HIS A 737 36.16 4.80 -39.90
CA HIS A 737 37.45 5.43 -40.27
C HIS A 737 38.52 4.43 -40.72
N GLY A 738 38.19 3.14 -40.86
CA GLY A 738 39.08 2.13 -41.38
C GLY A 738 40.28 1.76 -40.47
N ASN A 739 40.24 2.06 -39.21
CA ASN A 739 41.37 1.81 -38.29
C ASN A 739 41.32 0.38 -37.71
N LEU A 740 42.12 -0.50 -38.33
CA LEU A 740 42.19 -1.93 -37.98
C LEU A 740 42.89 -2.20 -36.65
N GLU A 741 43.93 -1.46 -36.31
CA GLU A 741 44.69 -1.71 -35.07
C GLU A 741 43.84 -1.44 -33.81
N LEU A 742 43.15 -0.33 -33.79
CA LEU A 742 42.25 0.00 -32.69
C LEU A 742 41.03 -0.89 -32.67
N ALA A 743 40.53 -1.36 -33.81
CA ALA A 743 39.40 -2.28 -33.89
C ALA A 743 39.75 -3.67 -33.29
N GLU A 744 40.95 -4.21 -33.59
CA GLU A 744 41.43 -5.46 -32.99
C GLU A 744 41.57 -5.31 -31.47
N MET A 745 42.16 -4.19 -31.02
CA MET A 745 42.31 -3.88 -29.59
C MET A 745 40.94 -3.77 -28.87
N ALA A 746 39.95 -3.12 -29.47
CA ALA A 746 38.62 -2.96 -28.91
C ALA A 746 37.80 -4.26 -28.89
N SER A 747 38.06 -5.15 -29.85
CA SER A 747 37.33 -6.41 -30.01
C SER A 747 37.67 -7.44 -28.95
N GLU A 748 38.85 -7.48 -28.39
CA GLU A 748 39.30 -8.45 -27.39
C GLU A 748 38.50 -8.33 -26.08
N PRO A 749 38.34 -7.15 -25.46
CA PRO A 749 37.45 -6.99 -24.31
C PRO A 749 35.99 -7.31 -24.64
N LEU A 750 35.49 -6.96 -25.83
CA LEU A 750 34.10 -7.21 -26.23
C LEU A 750 33.78 -8.69 -26.28
N PHE A 751 34.66 -9.51 -26.85
CA PHE A 751 34.47 -10.95 -26.95
C PHE A 751 34.53 -11.65 -25.59
N ASN A 752 35.09 -11.04 -24.56
CA ASN A 752 35.11 -11.51 -23.19
C ASN A 752 33.86 -11.05 -22.41
N LEU A 753 33.41 -9.80 -22.61
CA LEU A 753 32.27 -9.22 -21.95
C LEU A 753 30.93 -9.77 -22.49
N GLU A 754 30.82 -9.81 -23.82
CA GLU A 754 29.59 -10.30 -24.51
C GLU A 754 29.93 -11.34 -25.61
N PRO A 755 30.28 -12.56 -25.22
CA PRO A 755 30.73 -13.57 -26.18
C PRO A 755 29.66 -14.02 -27.18
N HIS A 756 28.40 -13.78 -26.91
CA HIS A 756 27.26 -14.20 -27.75
C HIS A 756 26.70 -13.06 -28.63
N ASN A 757 27.22 -11.84 -28.55
CA ASN A 757 26.74 -10.74 -29.37
C ASN A 757 27.30 -10.79 -30.80
N SER A 758 26.47 -11.24 -31.76
CA SER A 758 26.84 -11.39 -33.16
C SER A 758 27.29 -10.08 -33.83
N GLY A 759 26.85 -8.91 -33.35
CA GLY A 759 27.17 -7.60 -33.92
C GLY A 759 28.66 -7.30 -33.94
N TYR A 760 29.37 -7.59 -32.85
CA TYR A 760 30.81 -7.30 -32.74
C TYR A 760 31.65 -8.15 -33.65
N TYR A 761 31.31 -9.44 -33.80
CA TYR A 761 31.98 -10.33 -34.74
C TYR A 761 31.78 -9.88 -36.20
N MET A 762 30.56 -9.44 -36.52
CA MET A 762 30.24 -8.96 -37.87
C MET A 762 30.94 -7.64 -38.19
N LEU A 763 30.96 -6.68 -37.22
CA LEU A 763 31.66 -5.41 -37.40
C LEU A 763 33.16 -5.60 -37.70
N LEU A 764 33.84 -6.43 -36.89
CA LEU A 764 35.26 -6.70 -37.07
C LEU A 764 35.51 -7.50 -38.35
N SER A 765 34.65 -8.52 -38.64
CA SER A 765 34.75 -9.30 -39.88
C SER A 765 34.62 -8.41 -41.12
N ASN A 766 33.67 -7.47 -41.13
CA ASN A 766 33.47 -6.56 -42.26
C ASN A 766 34.63 -5.60 -42.40
N LEU A 767 35.21 -5.06 -41.35
CA LEU A 767 36.35 -4.17 -41.39
C LEU A 767 37.60 -4.86 -41.99
N HIS A 768 37.83 -6.11 -41.64
CA HIS A 768 38.90 -6.92 -42.26
C HIS A 768 38.60 -7.23 -43.73
N ALA A 769 37.34 -7.46 -44.09
CA ALA A 769 36.95 -7.66 -45.49
C ALA A 769 37.18 -6.41 -46.33
N ASP A 770 36.77 -5.24 -45.81
CA ASP A 770 36.98 -3.93 -46.43
C ASP A 770 38.48 -3.65 -46.67
N SER A 771 39.34 -4.20 -45.83
CA SER A 771 40.81 -4.09 -45.92
C SER A 771 41.47 -5.23 -46.73
N GLY A 772 40.70 -6.15 -47.33
CA GLY A 772 41.18 -7.28 -48.12
C GLY A 772 41.82 -8.42 -47.33
N LYS A 773 41.70 -8.44 -45.97
CA LYS A 773 42.33 -9.46 -45.11
C LYS A 773 41.41 -10.67 -44.90
N TRP A 774 41.15 -11.43 -45.95
CA TRP A 774 40.17 -12.54 -45.99
C TRP A 774 40.50 -13.67 -45.04
N GLU A 775 41.75 -13.97 -44.75
CA GLU A 775 42.16 -14.97 -43.79
C GLU A 775 41.63 -14.66 -42.36
N ARG A 776 41.73 -13.39 -41.96
CA ARG A 776 41.18 -12.93 -40.68
C ARG A 776 39.65 -12.97 -40.64
N VAL A 777 39.01 -12.65 -41.75
CA VAL A 777 37.56 -12.79 -41.88
C VAL A 777 37.13 -14.23 -41.60
N HIS A 778 37.81 -15.20 -42.21
CA HIS A 778 37.54 -16.63 -41.98
C HIS A 778 37.75 -17.05 -40.52
N GLN A 779 38.85 -16.58 -39.91
CA GLN A 779 39.12 -16.87 -38.48
C GLN A 779 38.02 -16.33 -37.58
N ILE A 780 37.57 -15.10 -37.75
CA ILE A 780 36.54 -14.46 -36.93
C ILE A 780 35.19 -15.18 -37.11
N ARG A 781 34.82 -15.49 -38.35
CA ARG A 781 33.58 -16.24 -38.63
C ARG A 781 33.64 -17.68 -38.10
N HIS A 782 34.81 -18.32 -38.08
CA HIS A 782 35.02 -19.62 -37.46
C HIS A 782 34.80 -19.56 -35.91
N ILE A 783 35.40 -18.60 -35.23
CA ILE A 783 35.19 -18.33 -33.79
C ILE A 783 33.73 -18.07 -33.47
N MET A 784 33.04 -17.28 -34.30
CA MET A 784 31.60 -17.03 -34.15
C MET A 784 30.81 -18.33 -34.24
N LYS A 785 31.13 -19.20 -35.19
CA LYS A 785 30.47 -20.51 -35.37
C LYS A 785 30.78 -21.49 -34.24
N GLU A 786 32.02 -21.56 -33.76
CA GLU A 786 32.40 -22.38 -32.62
C GLU A 786 31.69 -21.99 -31.33
N ARG A 787 31.46 -20.69 -31.12
CA ARG A 787 30.72 -20.15 -29.99
C ARG A 787 29.20 -20.24 -30.16
N GLY A 788 28.69 -20.82 -31.25
CA GLY A 788 27.27 -20.97 -31.53
C GLY A 788 26.50 -19.67 -31.70
N VAL A 789 27.21 -18.58 -32.08
CA VAL A 789 26.63 -17.26 -32.26
C VAL A 789 25.96 -17.16 -33.62
N ILE A 790 24.66 -16.91 -33.64
CA ILE A 790 23.87 -16.78 -34.89
C ILE A 790 23.54 -15.29 -35.11
N LYS A 791 23.74 -14.82 -36.37
CA LYS A 791 23.36 -13.45 -36.74
C LYS A 791 21.82 -13.35 -36.71
N LEU A 792 21.30 -12.42 -35.92
CA LEU A 792 19.89 -12.05 -35.97
C LEU A 792 19.62 -11.21 -37.23
N PRO A 793 18.56 -11.51 -38.02
CA PRO A 793 18.19 -10.69 -39.15
C PRO A 793 17.79 -9.29 -38.73
N GLY A 794 18.12 -8.28 -39.51
CA GLY A 794 17.60 -6.91 -39.32
C GLY A 794 16.13 -6.86 -39.70
N TYR A 795 15.33 -6.17 -38.92
CA TYR A 795 13.91 -5.93 -39.19
C TYR A 795 13.66 -4.45 -39.46
N SER A 796 12.75 -4.18 -40.39
CA SER A 796 12.17 -2.86 -40.62
C SER A 796 10.64 -2.99 -40.64
N TRP A 797 9.95 -1.92 -40.30
CA TRP A 797 8.48 -1.94 -40.32
C TRP A 797 7.93 -0.61 -40.85
N ILE A 798 6.72 -0.70 -41.41
CA ILE A 798 5.95 0.44 -41.90
C ILE A 798 4.52 0.32 -41.41
N GLU A 799 3.92 1.41 -40.99
CA GLU A 799 2.52 1.48 -40.59
C GLU A 799 1.67 1.95 -41.79
N LEU A 800 0.79 1.09 -42.27
CA LEU A 800 -0.14 1.38 -43.35
C LEU A 800 -1.55 0.96 -42.96
N ASN A 801 -2.53 1.83 -43.16
CA ASN A 801 -3.95 1.53 -42.90
C ASN A 801 -4.23 0.99 -41.49
N LYS A 802 -3.52 1.50 -40.47
CA LYS A 802 -3.64 1.09 -39.05
C LYS A 802 -3.10 -0.32 -38.77
N SER A 803 -2.35 -0.92 -39.66
CA SER A 803 -1.62 -2.18 -39.49
C SER A 803 -0.13 -1.95 -39.65
N SER A 804 0.68 -2.61 -38.81
CA SER A 804 2.15 -2.60 -38.90
C SER A 804 2.58 -3.77 -39.78
N HIS A 805 3.32 -3.47 -40.81
CA HIS A 805 3.91 -4.46 -41.71
C HIS A 805 5.40 -4.55 -41.41
N MET A 806 5.87 -5.72 -40.99
CA MET A 806 7.28 -5.97 -40.67
C MET A 806 7.98 -6.72 -41.79
N PHE A 807 9.23 -6.32 -42.05
CA PHE A 807 10.07 -6.91 -43.11
C PHE A 807 11.43 -7.28 -42.51
N ALA A 808 11.90 -8.49 -42.82
CA ALA A 808 13.29 -8.88 -42.56
C ALA A 808 14.14 -8.71 -43.84
N ALA A 809 15.44 -8.72 -43.72
CA ALA A 809 16.33 -8.70 -44.88
C ALA A 809 16.07 -9.93 -45.79
N ALA A 810 15.81 -9.69 -47.05
CA ALA A 810 15.42 -10.69 -48.05
C ALA A 810 14.11 -11.47 -47.70
N ASP A 811 13.16 -10.83 -47.02
CA ASP A 811 11.91 -11.42 -46.57
C ASP A 811 11.03 -11.84 -47.78
N LYS A 812 10.59 -13.06 -47.75
CA LYS A 812 9.60 -13.62 -48.70
C LYS A 812 8.27 -14.00 -48.06
N TYR A 813 8.13 -13.75 -46.77
CA TYR A 813 6.95 -14.18 -45.97
C TYR A 813 5.82 -13.16 -46.00
N HIS A 814 6.10 -11.88 -46.35
CA HIS A 814 5.02 -10.89 -46.47
C HIS A 814 4.06 -11.29 -47.61
N PRO A 815 2.72 -11.19 -47.40
CA PRO A 815 1.73 -11.62 -48.42
C PRO A 815 1.93 -10.99 -49.83
N GLN A 816 2.40 -9.73 -49.86
CA GLN A 816 2.63 -8.96 -51.06
C GLN A 816 4.11 -8.90 -51.46
N SER A 817 4.98 -9.76 -50.95
CA SER A 817 6.43 -9.73 -51.19
C SER A 817 6.76 -9.73 -52.67
N CYS A 818 6.12 -10.55 -53.53
CA CYS A 818 6.35 -10.62 -54.94
C CYS A 818 6.07 -9.27 -55.66
N GLU A 819 4.97 -8.60 -55.31
CA GLU A 819 4.57 -7.30 -55.89
C GLU A 819 5.53 -6.20 -55.45
N ILE A 820 5.92 -6.19 -54.18
CA ILE A 820 6.87 -5.23 -53.59
C ILE A 820 8.23 -5.35 -54.28
N TYR A 821 8.78 -6.56 -54.44
CA TYR A 821 10.08 -6.76 -55.07
C TYR A 821 10.04 -6.47 -56.57
N LEU A 822 8.92 -6.75 -57.27
CA LEU A 822 8.74 -6.36 -58.65
C LEU A 822 8.74 -4.83 -58.81
N LEU A 823 8.01 -4.13 -57.93
CA LEU A 823 7.96 -2.67 -57.95
C LEU A 823 9.33 -2.06 -57.65
N LEU A 824 10.05 -2.55 -56.65
CA LEU A 824 11.41 -2.10 -56.33
C LEU A 824 12.40 -2.33 -57.49
N LYS A 825 12.28 -3.47 -58.17
CA LYS A 825 13.09 -3.76 -59.35
C LYS A 825 12.83 -2.77 -60.47
N ASN A 826 11.54 -2.46 -60.76
CA ASN A 826 11.17 -1.49 -61.78
C ASN A 826 11.66 -0.07 -61.42
N LEU A 827 11.50 0.34 -60.15
CA LEU A 827 12.04 1.61 -59.66
C LEU A 827 13.55 1.71 -59.79
N LEU A 828 14.30 0.63 -59.54
CA LEU A 828 15.73 0.59 -59.69
C LEU A 828 16.16 0.78 -61.16
N ILE A 829 15.42 0.16 -62.09
CA ILE A 829 15.65 0.33 -63.54
C ILE A 829 15.40 1.79 -63.95
N GLU A 830 14.33 2.41 -63.54
CA GLU A 830 14.02 3.81 -63.80
C GLU A 830 15.11 4.74 -63.22
N LEU A 831 15.53 4.52 -61.97
CA LEU A 831 16.63 5.28 -61.34
C LEU A 831 17.95 5.11 -62.12
N GLN A 832 18.26 3.92 -62.60
CA GLN A 832 19.44 3.71 -63.44
C GLN A 832 19.36 4.44 -64.81
N ASN A 833 18.15 4.48 -65.40
CA ASN A 833 17.89 5.26 -66.61
C ASN A 833 18.10 6.77 -66.39
N GLU A 834 17.79 7.28 -65.19
CA GLU A 834 18.03 8.68 -64.77
C GLU A 834 19.47 8.94 -64.28
N GLY A 835 20.39 7.99 -64.43
CA GLY A 835 21.82 8.16 -64.11
C GLY A 835 22.23 7.73 -62.72
N TYR A 836 21.37 7.06 -61.95
CA TYR A 836 21.76 6.47 -60.67
C TYR A 836 22.66 5.25 -60.89
N VAL A 837 23.87 5.28 -60.37
CA VAL A 837 24.77 4.14 -60.34
C VAL A 837 24.70 3.50 -58.96
N PRO A 838 24.15 2.28 -58.80
CA PRO A 838 24.16 1.60 -57.52
C PRO A 838 25.61 1.40 -57.07
N LEU A 839 25.95 1.78 -55.84
CA LEU A 839 27.17 1.35 -55.22
C LEU A 839 27.13 -0.18 -55.20
N LEU A 840 28.01 -0.82 -55.94
CA LEU A 840 28.17 -2.28 -55.99
C LEU A 840 28.40 -2.76 -54.56
N CYS A 841 27.36 -3.26 -53.90
CA CYS A 841 27.54 -4.10 -52.72
C CYS A 841 28.28 -5.35 -53.20
N LEU A 842 29.49 -5.55 -52.66
CA LEU A 842 30.25 -6.77 -52.84
C LEU A 842 29.35 -7.98 -52.61
N PRO A 843 29.45 -9.06 -53.39
CA PRO A 843 28.62 -10.22 -53.25
C PRO A 843 28.78 -10.83 -51.84
N GLU A 844 27.66 -11.19 -51.21
CA GLU A 844 27.58 -11.83 -49.88
C GLU A 844 28.41 -13.10 -49.76
#